data_627a1de62f98a3744123f7695b426cd2
#
_entry.id   627a1de62f98a3744123f7695b426cd2
#
_cell.length_a   1.000
_cell.length_b   1.000
_cell.length_c   1.000
_cell.angle_alpha   90.00
_cell.angle_beta   90.00
_cell.angle_gamma   90.00
#
_symmetry.space_group_name_H-M   'P 1'
#
loop_
_entity.id
_entity.type
_entity.pdbx_description
1 polymer ?
#
loop_
_entity_poly.entity_id
_entity_poly.type
_entity_poly.pdbx_seq_one_letter_code
_entity_poly.pdbx_strand_id
1 'polypeptide(L)'
;MKKLITAEDLTQIVSVSHPVYSPDGKKAVFTKVTVNEKKDDYNIHLWVRDEETGELSQWTFDDGKHHQPAWSKDGKQLAFILQKPKEVPQLALIQSDGGGIRTLTNIPYGVSHPVFSPDGAFIYAAVSLKQEESVHDEKKEECDDFAPAVYDDLTYKADGRGFLDGRLMQIVKIDVRSGEVEMVTSEPHHHVNHVISPCGKWLAYIQSNPQTFYISDICLLSLEDGTSKKITQSTGAYTTVSFSPNGESLLYIGHEREFENATILSLWLHDLKEKKTVQLSEMLDMYVGNCMAGDSVMGEANQLPQWTKDSQGFYALVSDQGSTGIYYFSIEGLAYPVRLEAEHVTNFSLHPDESKMLISRLSPVSPSELYELTLGESSLKQITFEHDDFLKEHVISEPEPISFQSKEGDVVHGWLMKPAQMEEGKTYPLILEIHGGPHAMYGHTYFHEFQMLAAEGYAIVYINPHGSHGYGQMFTNRVRGSYGDVDYEDVMLAVDHVLEAYDFIDETRLGVTGGSYGGFMTNWIVGQTDRFRAAVTQRSISNWISFYGISDIGYFFTKWQIDGDIYDSVDKLWDRSPLKYVKQVNTPLLILHSDEDYRCPVDQGEQLFVALKELGKDTRLVKFPKASHDLSRSGHPGQRIQRLTFIQEWFREKLS
;
A
#
# COMPACT_ATOMS: atom_id res chain seq x y z
N MET A 1 33.95 6.38 12.62
CA MET A 1 32.77 6.01 13.42
C MET A 1 31.59 6.15 12.46
N LYS A 2 30.70 5.16 12.38
CA LYS A 2 29.51 5.26 11.54
C LYS A 2 28.56 6.33 12.10
N LYS A 3 27.81 6.98 11.20
CA LYS A 3 26.79 7.98 11.54
C LYS A 3 25.54 7.30 12.13
N LEU A 4 24.77 8.03 12.91
CA LEU A 4 23.43 7.62 13.32
C LEU A 4 22.40 8.11 12.30
N ILE A 5 21.34 7.33 12.09
CA ILE A 5 20.26 7.68 11.17
C ILE A 5 19.45 8.85 11.74
N THR A 6 19.11 9.82 10.89
CA THR A 6 18.31 11.01 11.21
C THR A 6 17.04 11.05 10.36
N ALA A 7 16.10 11.93 10.71
CA ALA A 7 14.90 12.16 9.90
C ALA A 7 15.25 12.61 8.46
N GLU A 8 16.33 13.39 8.31
CA GLU A 8 16.80 13.94 7.03
C GLU A 8 17.33 12.87 6.07
N ASP A 9 17.86 11.76 6.61
CA ASP A 9 18.38 10.64 5.83
C ASP A 9 17.30 9.91 5.02
N LEU A 10 16.00 10.17 5.30
CA LEU A 10 14.90 9.75 4.44
C LEU A 10 15.10 10.16 2.98
N THR A 11 15.78 11.28 2.73
CA THR A 11 16.09 11.76 1.38
C THR A 11 17.08 10.89 0.61
N GLN A 12 17.83 10.03 1.31
CA GLN A 12 18.79 9.10 0.72
C GLN A 12 18.18 7.73 0.39
N ILE A 13 16.93 7.50 0.83
CA ILE A 13 16.24 6.24 0.56
C ILE A 13 15.65 6.27 -0.85
N VAL A 14 16.16 5.37 -1.69
CA VAL A 14 15.70 5.16 -3.07
C VAL A 14 14.71 3.99 -3.08
N SER A 15 13.54 4.18 -3.68
CA SER A 15 12.65 3.04 -3.93
C SER A 15 12.93 2.44 -5.31
N VAL A 16 13.40 1.20 -5.33
CA VAL A 16 13.61 0.40 -6.55
C VAL A 16 12.47 -0.61 -6.65
N SER A 17 11.65 -0.51 -7.70
CA SER A 17 10.41 -1.28 -7.77
C SER A 17 9.99 -1.60 -9.20
N HIS A 18 8.98 -2.46 -9.32
CA HIS A 18 8.25 -2.75 -10.55
C HIS A 18 9.13 -3.24 -11.72
N PRO A 19 9.94 -4.30 -11.54
CA PRO A 19 10.68 -4.89 -12.65
C PRO A 19 9.73 -5.54 -13.66
N VAL A 20 9.98 -5.34 -14.97
CA VAL A 20 9.21 -5.97 -16.07
C VAL A 20 10.16 -6.39 -17.17
N TYR A 21 10.30 -7.70 -17.40
CA TYR A 21 11.07 -8.21 -18.53
C TYR A 21 10.42 -7.88 -19.88
N SER A 22 11.25 -7.59 -20.87
CA SER A 22 10.80 -7.59 -22.26
C SER A 22 10.38 -9.01 -22.70
N PRO A 23 9.42 -9.15 -23.63
CA PRO A 23 8.92 -10.47 -24.05
C PRO A 23 9.98 -11.40 -24.65
N ASP A 24 11.08 -10.86 -25.17
CA ASP A 24 12.23 -11.62 -25.67
C ASP A 24 13.28 -11.94 -24.59
N GLY A 25 13.08 -11.44 -23.35
CA GLY A 25 13.97 -11.64 -22.21
C GLY A 25 15.31 -10.91 -22.29
N LYS A 26 15.51 -10.03 -23.28
CA LYS A 26 16.81 -9.36 -23.45
C LYS A 26 16.98 -8.12 -22.60
N LYS A 27 15.88 -7.54 -22.15
CA LYS A 27 15.87 -6.34 -21.32
C LYS A 27 14.89 -6.49 -20.16
N ALA A 28 15.14 -5.74 -19.10
CA ALA A 28 14.17 -5.56 -18.03
C ALA A 28 14.10 -4.08 -17.66
N VAL A 29 12.91 -3.51 -17.68
CA VAL A 29 12.66 -2.16 -17.19
C VAL A 29 12.28 -2.22 -15.71
N PHE A 30 12.67 -1.22 -14.93
CA PHE A 30 12.25 -1.04 -13.55
C PHE A 30 12.16 0.45 -13.20
N THR A 31 11.50 0.77 -12.10
CA THR A 31 11.27 2.14 -11.66
C THR A 31 12.20 2.48 -10.50
N LYS A 32 12.85 3.66 -10.56
CA LYS A 32 13.52 4.27 -9.40
C LYS A 32 12.78 5.53 -8.98
N VAL A 33 12.51 5.64 -7.68
CA VAL A 33 11.92 6.82 -7.06
C VAL A 33 12.93 7.43 -6.10
N THR A 34 13.24 8.70 -6.28
CA THR A 34 14.17 9.45 -5.44
C THR A 34 13.53 10.77 -5.01
N VAL A 35 13.92 11.28 -3.86
CA VAL A 35 13.54 12.64 -3.46
C VAL A 35 14.30 13.65 -4.33
N ASN A 36 13.61 14.69 -4.85
CA ASN A 36 14.26 15.71 -5.65
C ASN A 36 15.16 16.62 -4.78
N GLU A 37 16.04 17.40 -5.43
CA GLU A 37 17.02 18.28 -4.75
C GLU A 37 16.36 19.31 -3.83
N LYS A 38 15.15 19.77 -4.16
CA LYS A 38 14.40 20.76 -3.36
C LYS A 38 13.68 20.14 -2.18
N LYS A 39 13.59 18.81 -2.11
CA LYS A 39 12.83 18.04 -1.10
C LYS A 39 11.34 18.39 -1.08
N ASP A 40 10.79 18.80 -2.21
CA ASP A 40 9.40 19.20 -2.36
C ASP A 40 8.58 18.21 -3.21
N ASP A 41 9.26 17.28 -3.91
CA ASP A 41 8.62 16.23 -4.71
C ASP A 41 9.56 15.03 -4.93
N TYR A 42 9.11 14.04 -5.68
CA TYR A 42 9.85 12.84 -6.07
C TYR A 42 10.14 12.84 -7.56
N ASN A 43 11.35 12.42 -7.91
CA ASN A 43 11.70 12.03 -9.27
C ASN A 43 11.34 10.55 -9.46
N ILE A 44 10.66 10.23 -10.55
CA ILE A 44 10.30 8.86 -10.91
C ILE A 44 10.81 8.59 -12.32
N HIS A 45 11.79 7.70 -12.44
CA HIS A 45 12.44 7.41 -13.70
C HIS A 45 12.47 5.92 -14.01
N LEU A 46 12.40 5.60 -15.32
CA LEU A 46 12.57 4.27 -15.83
C LEU A 46 14.05 3.98 -16.09
N TRP A 47 14.49 2.87 -15.55
CA TRP A 47 15.80 2.29 -15.74
C TRP A 47 15.66 0.96 -16.45
N VAL A 48 16.66 0.60 -17.23
CA VAL A 48 16.68 -0.64 -17.98
C VAL A 48 17.95 -1.41 -17.69
N ARG A 49 17.80 -2.69 -17.45
CA ARG A 49 18.87 -3.68 -17.43
C ARG A 49 18.93 -4.37 -18.79
N ASP A 50 20.11 -4.40 -19.38
CA ASP A 50 20.42 -5.27 -20.51
C ASP A 50 20.82 -6.65 -19.98
N GLU A 51 20.12 -7.69 -20.39
CA GLU A 51 20.31 -9.05 -19.83
C GLU A 51 21.57 -9.75 -20.37
N GLU A 52 22.08 -9.35 -21.54
CA GLU A 52 23.31 -9.92 -22.12
C GLU A 52 24.55 -9.35 -21.45
N THR A 53 24.59 -8.05 -21.23
CA THR A 53 25.75 -7.35 -20.65
C THR A 53 25.67 -7.17 -19.14
N GLY A 54 24.46 -7.18 -18.59
CA GLY A 54 24.17 -6.81 -17.19
C GLY A 54 24.24 -5.30 -16.92
N GLU A 55 24.39 -4.46 -17.95
CA GLU A 55 24.47 -3.01 -17.81
C GLU A 55 23.13 -2.42 -17.39
N LEU A 56 23.17 -1.45 -16.47
CA LEU A 56 22.03 -0.64 -16.02
C LEU A 56 22.11 0.75 -16.67
N SER A 57 21.05 1.18 -17.32
CA SER A 57 20.96 2.50 -17.95
C SER A 57 19.64 3.19 -17.63
N GLN A 58 19.71 4.49 -17.40
CA GLN A 58 18.53 5.34 -17.25
C GLN A 58 17.95 5.63 -18.63
N TRP A 59 16.63 5.49 -18.80
CA TRP A 59 15.98 5.72 -20.10
C TRP A 59 15.15 6.99 -20.13
N THR A 60 14.77 7.54 -18.98
CA THR A 60 14.00 8.80 -18.90
C THR A 60 14.72 9.81 -18.01
N PHE A 61 14.86 11.07 -18.47
CA PHE A 61 15.76 12.06 -17.87
C PHE A 61 15.11 13.43 -17.61
N ASP A 62 13.88 13.68 -18.10
CA ASP A 62 13.22 14.97 -17.92
C ASP A 62 12.62 15.15 -16.52
N ASP A 63 12.06 16.32 -16.23
CA ASP A 63 11.43 16.63 -14.93
C ASP A 63 10.07 15.93 -14.72
N GLY A 64 9.68 15.03 -15.63
CA GLY A 64 8.43 14.27 -15.54
C GLY A 64 8.55 13.08 -14.60
N LYS A 65 7.40 12.58 -14.16
CA LYS A 65 7.28 11.28 -13.48
C LYS A 65 6.92 10.22 -14.50
N HIS A 66 7.72 9.14 -14.56
CA HIS A 66 7.59 8.06 -15.53
C HIS A 66 7.27 6.76 -14.79
N HIS A 67 6.07 6.24 -14.99
CA HIS A 67 5.61 5.05 -14.27
C HIS A 67 4.72 4.15 -15.14
N GLN A 68 4.32 2.99 -14.62
CA GLN A 68 3.48 2.00 -15.30
C GLN A 68 4.05 1.55 -16.66
N PRO A 69 5.30 1.04 -16.71
CA PRO A 69 5.88 0.57 -17.97
C PRO A 69 5.20 -0.70 -18.47
N ALA A 70 4.94 -0.76 -19.79
CA ALA A 70 4.36 -1.91 -20.47
C ALA A 70 5.07 -2.14 -21.80
N TRP A 71 5.60 -3.35 -22.02
CA TRP A 71 6.24 -3.72 -23.27
C TRP A 71 5.23 -4.11 -24.36
N SER A 72 5.51 -3.71 -25.60
CA SER A 72 4.84 -4.33 -26.75
C SER A 72 5.23 -5.81 -26.86
N LYS A 73 4.34 -6.66 -27.40
CA LYS A 73 4.56 -8.11 -27.48
C LYS A 73 5.81 -8.51 -28.29
N ASP A 74 6.22 -7.69 -29.25
CA ASP A 74 7.44 -7.89 -30.03
C ASP A 74 8.72 -7.33 -29.35
N GLY A 75 8.59 -6.73 -28.15
CA GLY A 75 9.68 -6.15 -27.37
C GLY A 75 10.31 -4.89 -27.96
N LYS A 76 9.73 -4.31 -29.03
CA LYS A 76 10.33 -3.16 -29.72
C LYS A 76 9.95 -1.81 -29.13
N GLN A 77 8.85 -1.73 -28.40
CA GLN A 77 8.34 -0.51 -27.81
C GLN A 77 8.05 -0.71 -26.33
N LEU A 78 8.30 0.33 -25.56
CA LEU A 78 7.90 0.45 -24.18
C LEU A 78 6.89 1.61 -24.08
N ALA A 79 5.68 1.31 -23.66
CA ALA A 79 4.68 2.30 -23.26
C ALA A 79 4.83 2.62 -21.78
N PHE A 80 4.56 3.83 -21.39
CA PHE A 80 4.56 4.24 -19.98
C PHE A 80 3.72 5.51 -19.80
N ILE A 81 3.38 5.81 -18.56
CA ILE A 81 2.68 7.05 -18.20
C ILE A 81 3.71 8.12 -17.86
N LEU A 82 3.61 9.25 -18.57
CA LEU A 82 4.41 10.46 -18.36
C LEU A 82 3.54 11.55 -17.74
N GLN A 83 3.88 11.96 -16.53
CA GLN A 83 3.27 13.11 -15.85
C GLN A 83 4.29 14.23 -15.73
N LYS A 84 4.16 15.28 -16.55
CA LYS A 84 4.95 16.50 -16.41
C LYS A 84 4.46 17.36 -15.25
N PRO A 85 5.35 18.21 -14.68
CA PRO A 85 4.94 19.11 -13.60
C PRO A 85 3.71 19.95 -13.95
N LYS A 86 2.66 19.90 -13.11
CA LYS A 86 1.38 20.61 -13.29
C LYS A 86 0.54 20.17 -14.49
N GLU A 87 0.91 19.09 -15.16
CA GLU A 87 0.11 18.50 -16.23
C GLU A 87 -0.56 17.21 -15.77
N VAL A 88 -1.63 16.81 -16.44
CA VAL A 88 -2.25 15.50 -16.23
C VAL A 88 -1.43 14.40 -16.90
N PRO A 89 -1.43 13.17 -16.36
CA PRO A 89 -0.68 12.05 -16.92
C PRO A 89 -1.07 11.74 -18.37
N GLN A 90 -0.08 11.49 -19.24
CA GLN A 90 -0.29 11.13 -20.64
C GLN A 90 0.44 9.83 -20.97
N LEU A 91 -0.05 9.10 -21.98
CA LEU A 91 0.62 7.92 -22.51
C LEU A 91 1.80 8.34 -23.39
N ALA A 92 2.95 7.75 -23.13
CA ALA A 92 4.18 7.96 -23.89
C ALA A 92 4.79 6.63 -24.35
N LEU A 93 5.57 6.70 -25.41
CA LEU A 93 6.29 5.56 -26.00
C LEU A 93 7.77 5.87 -26.15
N ILE A 94 8.61 4.85 -25.99
CA ILE A 94 10.03 4.86 -26.35
C ILE A 94 10.38 3.55 -27.09
N GLN A 95 11.29 3.62 -28.07
CA GLN A 95 11.75 2.41 -28.79
C GLN A 95 12.79 1.67 -27.95
N SER A 96 12.80 0.34 -28.04
CA SER A 96 13.73 -0.50 -27.27
C SER A 96 15.19 -0.41 -27.72
N ASP A 97 15.43 0.09 -28.93
CA ASP A 97 16.77 0.30 -29.52
C ASP A 97 17.26 1.74 -29.41
N GLY A 98 16.51 2.59 -28.72
CA GLY A 98 16.83 4.00 -28.49
C GLY A 98 15.90 4.96 -29.23
N GLY A 99 16.10 6.25 -29.01
CA GLY A 99 15.29 7.32 -29.61
C GLY A 99 14.64 8.20 -28.55
N GLY A 100 13.92 9.24 -28.99
CA GLY A 100 13.23 10.16 -28.10
C GLY A 100 11.91 9.61 -27.58
N ILE A 101 11.45 10.15 -26.47
CA ILE A 101 10.13 9.89 -25.94
C ILE A 101 9.08 10.55 -26.84
N ARG A 102 8.08 9.80 -27.27
CA ARG A 102 6.93 10.29 -28.02
C ARG A 102 5.69 10.24 -27.13
N THR A 103 5.19 11.40 -26.71
CA THR A 103 3.87 11.49 -26.08
C THR A 103 2.81 11.14 -27.12
N LEU A 104 1.99 10.15 -26.84
CA LEU A 104 1.01 9.60 -27.78
C LEU A 104 -0.37 10.24 -27.62
N THR A 105 -0.72 10.65 -26.41
CA THR A 105 -2.04 11.20 -26.09
C THR A 105 -1.98 12.65 -25.60
N ASN A 106 -3.13 13.34 -25.72
CA ASN A 106 -3.38 14.64 -25.11
C ASN A 106 -4.80 14.64 -24.53
N ILE A 107 -5.08 13.69 -23.62
CA ILE A 107 -6.40 13.52 -23.00
C ILE A 107 -6.55 14.52 -21.85
N PRO A 108 -7.65 15.31 -21.80
CA PRO A 108 -7.80 16.43 -20.86
C PRO A 108 -7.72 16.03 -19.38
N TYR A 109 -8.13 14.81 -19.08
CA TYR A 109 -8.26 14.31 -17.69
C TYR A 109 -7.24 13.24 -17.33
N GLY A 110 -6.25 13.02 -18.20
CA GLY A 110 -5.19 12.07 -18.00
C GLY A 110 -5.53 10.63 -18.39
N VAL A 111 -4.50 9.79 -18.41
CA VAL A 111 -4.56 8.38 -18.78
C VAL A 111 -3.67 7.55 -17.86
N SER A 112 -4.02 6.28 -17.65
CA SER A 112 -3.28 5.36 -16.79
C SER A 112 -3.45 3.90 -17.25
N HIS A 113 -2.63 2.99 -16.69
CA HIS A 113 -2.72 1.53 -16.89
C HIS A 113 -2.68 1.11 -18.37
N PRO A 114 -1.57 1.39 -19.09
CA PRO A 114 -1.44 1.02 -20.49
C PRO A 114 -1.22 -0.49 -20.66
N VAL A 115 -1.98 -1.11 -21.56
CA VAL A 115 -1.88 -2.53 -21.92
C VAL A 115 -1.90 -2.66 -23.44
N PHE A 116 -0.84 -3.20 -24.05
CA PHE A 116 -0.80 -3.42 -25.49
C PHE A 116 -1.77 -4.52 -25.95
N SER A 117 -2.39 -4.31 -27.11
CA SER A 117 -3.03 -5.40 -27.85
C SER A 117 -2.01 -6.44 -28.30
N PRO A 118 -2.40 -7.73 -28.48
CA PRO A 118 -1.46 -8.79 -28.85
C PRO A 118 -0.76 -8.59 -30.21
N ASP A 119 -1.36 -7.81 -31.11
CA ASP A 119 -0.79 -7.45 -32.42
C ASP A 119 0.07 -6.16 -32.36
N GLY A 120 0.10 -5.48 -31.21
CA GLY A 120 0.85 -4.24 -31.01
C GLY A 120 0.29 -3.02 -31.71
N ALA A 121 -0.89 -3.12 -32.34
CA ALA A 121 -1.50 -2.03 -33.08
C ALA A 121 -2.17 -1.00 -32.16
N PHE A 122 -2.64 -1.41 -31.00
CA PHE A 122 -3.40 -0.59 -30.05
C PHE A 122 -2.84 -0.72 -28.64
N ILE A 123 -3.15 0.30 -27.83
CA ILE A 123 -2.98 0.27 -26.38
C ILE A 123 -4.35 0.52 -25.75
N TYR A 124 -4.74 -0.34 -24.82
CA TYR A 124 -5.89 -0.10 -23.95
C TYR A 124 -5.39 0.61 -22.70
N ALA A 125 -6.16 1.59 -22.23
CA ALA A 125 -5.79 2.41 -21.08
C ALA A 125 -7.04 2.87 -20.32
N ALA A 126 -6.87 3.32 -19.09
CA ALA A 126 -7.94 3.87 -18.27
C ALA A 126 -7.92 5.41 -18.30
N VAL A 127 -9.10 6.02 -18.43
CA VAL A 127 -9.33 7.48 -18.40
C VAL A 127 -10.42 7.81 -17.37
N SER A 128 -10.41 9.04 -16.85
CA SER A 128 -11.41 9.49 -15.87
C SER A 128 -12.32 10.54 -16.51
N LEU A 129 -13.61 10.25 -16.69
CA LEU A 129 -14.57 11.08 -17.43
C LEU A 129 -15.91 11.18 -16.69
N LYS A 130 -16.57 12.34 -16.79
CA LYS A 130 -18.02 12.46 -16.55
C LYS A 130 -18.80 11.91 -17.72
N GLN A 131 -20.08 11.61 -17.50
CA GLN A 131 -20.94 11.04 -18.54
C GLN A 131 -21.08 11.95 -19.77
N GLU A 132 -21.01 13.27 -19.58
CA GLU A 132 -21.11 14.27 -20.64
C GLU A 132 -19.76 14.71 -21.24
N GLU A 133 -18.63 14.19 -20.74
CA GLU A 133 -17.29 14.53 -21.20
C GLU A 133 -16.80 13.55 -22.26
N SER A 134 -15.95 14.05 -23.15
CA SER A 134 -15.28 13.26 -24.20
C SER A 134 -13.77 13.31 -24.05
N VAL A 135 -13.10 12.25 -24.47
CA VAL A 135 -11.63 12.19 -24.57
C VAL A 135 -11.05 13.20 -25.57
N HIS A 136 -11.91 13.78 -26.43
CA HIS A 136 -11.55 14.76 -27.44
C HIS A 136 -11.89 16.19 -27.03
N ASP A 137 -12.46 16.41 -25.84
CA ASP A 137 -12.75 17.75 -25.35
C ASP A 137 -11.45 18.54 -25.18
N GLU A 138 -11.51 19.84 -25.41
CA GLU A 138 -10.44 20.73 -24.98
C GLU A 138 -10.48 20.83 -23.45
N LYS A 139 -9.29 20.91 -22.82
CA LYS A 139 -9.17 21.12 -21.39
C LYS A 139 -9.94 22.40 -21.04
N LYS A 140 -11.05 22.27 -20.32
CA LYS A 140 -11.82 23.42 -19.83
C LYS A 140 -10.92 24.23 -18.92
N GLU A 141 -10.92 25.55 -19.10
CA GLU A 141 -10.32 26.48 -18.15
C GLU A 141 -10.89 26.22 -16.75
N GLU A 142 -10.06 26.42 -15.72
CA GLU A 142 -10.39 26.16 -14.33
C GLU A 142 -11.80 26.65 -13.97
N CYS A 143 -12.55 25.81 -13.24
CA CYS A 143 -13.83 26.20 -12.66
C CYS A 143 -13.68 27.49 -11.85
N ASP A 144 -14.69 28.32 -11.85
CA ASP A 144 -14.83 29.43 -10.93
C ASP A 144 -14.64 28.89 -9.49
N ASP A 145 -13.53 29.22 -8.86
CA ASP A 145 -13.20 28.78 -7.48
C ASP A 145 -14.27 29.15 -6.44
N PHE A 146 -15.21 30.01 -6.83
CA PHE A 146 -16.34 30.44 -5.99
C PHE A 146 -17.66 29.74 -6.32
N ALA A 147 -17.70 28.86 -7.32
CA ALA A 147 -18.91 28.11 -7.65
C ALA A 147 -19.20 27.08 -6.55
N PRO A 148 -20.46 26.95 -6.07
CA PRO A 148 -20.81 25.94 -5.09
C PRO A 148 -20.69 24.54 -5.68
N ALA A 149 -20.09 23.62 -4.95
CA ALA A 149 -20.09 22.19 -5.31
C ALA A 149 -21.39 21.54 -4.81
N VAL A 150 -22.00 20.71 -5.65
CA VAL A 150 -23.23 19.97 -5.35
C VAL A 150 -22.93 18.49 -5.34
N TYR A 151 -23.31 17.78 -4.29
CA TYR A 151 -23.09 16.36 -4.11
C TYR A 151 -24.41 15.66 -3.82
N ASP A 152 -24.79 14.73 -4.68
CA ASP A 152 -26.00 13.92 -4.54
C ASP A 152 -25.68 12.47 -4.13
N ASP A 153 -24.41 12.07 -4.21
CA ASP A 153 -23.94 10.73 -3.92
C ASP A 153 -23.26 10.61 -2.54
N LEU A 154 -23.38 9.44 -1.94
CA LEU A 154 -22.77 9.13 -0.65
C LEU A 154 -21.23 9.13 -0.71
N THR A 155 -20.67 8.70 -1.84
CA THR A 155 -19.23 8.76 -2.16
C THR A 155 -18.86 10.10 -2.79
N TYR A 156 -18.87 11.18 -1.99
CA TYR A 156 -18.59 12.53 -2.49
C TYR A 156 -17.14 12.96 -2.29
N LYS A 157 -16.33 12.19 -1.58
CA LYS A 157 -14.89 12.41 -1.37
C LYS A 157 -14.13 11.10 -1.22
N ALA A 158 -12.83 11.14 -1.45
CA ALA A 158 -11.93 10.01 -1.22
C ALA A 158 -10.56 10.53 -0.80
N ASP A 159 -9.92 9.85 0.15
CA ASP A 159 -8.58 10.21 0.59
C ASP A 159 -7.58 10.15 -0.56
N GLY A 160 -6.66 11.12 -0.61
CA GLY A 160 -5.68 11.29 -1.69
C GLY A 160 -6.27 11.80 -3.01
N ARG A 161 -7.61 11.86 -3.15
CA ARG A 161 -8.31 12.37 -4.36
C ARG A 161 -9.11 13.64 -4.11
N GLY A 162 -9.37 13.98 -2.84
CA GLY A 162 -10.18 15.14 -2.48
C GLY A 162 -11.68 14.91 -2.65
N PHE A 163 -12.40 15.99 -2.90
CA PHE A 163 -13.82 15.95 -3.24
C PHE A 163 -14.00 15.47 -4.66
N LEU A 164 -14.87 14.47 -4.83
CA LEU A 164 -15.09 13.82 -6.12
C LEU A 164 -16.10 14.63 -6.94
N ASP A 165 -15.82 14.79 -8.21
CA ASP A 165 -16.61 15.58 -9.14
C ASP A 165 -17.51 14.73 -10.07
N GLY A 166 -17.70 13.46 -9.75
CA GLY A 166 -18.57 12.51 -10.45
C GLY A 166 -17.91 11.84 -11.66
N ARG A 167 -16.59 12.01 -11.87
CA ARG A 167 -15.88 11.26 -12.93
C ARG A 167 -15.77 9.79 -12.60
N LEU A 168 -15.95 8.97 -13.63
CA LEU A 168 -15.84 7.51 -13.57
C LEU A 168 -14.65 7.06 -14.41
N MET A 169 -13.97 6.01 -13.92
CA MET A 169 -12.90 5.38 -14.69
C MET A 169 -13.51 4.59 -15.85
N GLN A 170 -13.08 4.88 -17.07
CA GLN A 170 -13.50 4.22 -18.29
C GLN A 170 -12.29 3.66 -19.05
N ILE A 171 -12.50 2.66 -19.89
CA ILE A 171 -11.46 2.07 -20.71
C ILE A 171 -11.54 2.65 -22.12
N VAL A 172 -10.38 3.01 -22.66
CA VAL A 172 -10.18 3.50 -24.02
C VAL A 172 -9.22 2.60 -24.79
N LYS A 173 -9.33 2.65 -26.11
CA LYS A 173 -8.43 2.02 -27.08
C LYS A 173 -7.72 3.14 -27.85
N ILE A 174 -6.40 3.06 -27.92
CA ILE A 174 -5.52 4.09 -28.49
C ILE A 174 -4.72 3.47 -29.62
N ASP A 175 -4.81 4.03 -30.83
CA ASP A 175 -3.99 3.59 -31.97
C ASP A 175 -2.52 4.00 -31.76
N VAL A 176 -1.61 3.05 -31.82
CA VAL A 176 -0.18 3.26 -31.52
C VAL A 176 0.51 4.18 -32.54
N ARG A 177 0.02 4.25 -33.79
CA ARG A 177 0.61 5.07 -34.86
C ARG A 177 0.08 6.49 -34.85
N SER A 178 -1.25 6.64 -34.86
CA SER A 178 -1.92 7.95 -34.96
C SER A 178 -2.11 8.63 -33.62
N GLY A 179 -2.25 7.87 -32.52
CA GLY A 179 -2.68 8.38 -31.21
C GLY A 179 -4.19 8.61 -31.12
N GLU A 180 -4.97 8.15 -32.11
CA GLU A 180 -6.43 8.25 -32.08
C GLU A 180 -7.01 7.43 -30.93
N VAL A 181 -7.99 7.99 -30.22
CA VAL A 181 -8.57 7.42 -29.02
C VAL A 181 -10.03 7.09 -29.23
N GLU A 182 -10.43 5.87 -28.93
CA GLU A 182 -11.81 5.38 -28.99
C GLU A 182 -12.26 4.90 -27.61
N MET A 183 -13.50 5.20 -27.22
CA MET A 183 -14.09 4.65 -25.99
C MET A 183 -14.40 3.17 -26.15
N VAL A 184 -14.05 2.37 -25.14
CA VAL A 184 -14.36 0.92 -25.06
C VAL A 184 -15.51 0.69 -24.09
N THR A 185 -15.54 1.43 -22.99
CA THR A 185 -16.62 1.39 -21.98
C THR A 185 -17.22 2.77 -21.78
N SER A 186 -18.51 2.85 -21.42
CA SER A 186 -19.21 4.11 -21.19
C SER A 186 -20.36 3.99 -20.18
N GLU A 187 -20.57 2.81 -19.57
CA GLU A 187 -21.60 2.62 -18.56
C GLU A 187 -21.28 3.41 -17.28
N PRO A 188 -22.31 3.74 -16.46
CA PRO A 188 -22.15 4.57 -15.26
C PRO A 188 -21.52 3.78 -14.09
N HIS A 189 -20.37 3.16 -14.35
CA HIS A 189 -19.58 2.38 -13.41
C HIS A 189 -18.09 2.72 -13.56
N HIS A 190 -17.30 2.42 -12.55
CA HIS A 190 -15.86 2.38 -12.71
C HIS A 190 -15.44 1.09 -13.40
N HIS A 191 -14.56 1.20 -14.40
CA HIS A 191 -13.94 0.09 -15.12
C HIS A 191 -12.42 0.22 -14.98
N VAL A 192 -11.81 -0.70 -14.25
CA VAL A 192 -10.38 -0.63 -13.88
C VAL A 192 -9.69 -1.98 -14.04
N ASN A 193 -8.36 -1.99 -13.96
CA ASN A 193 -7.52 -3.19 -13.95
C ASN A 193 -7.81 -4.14 -15.13
N HIS A 194 -7.91 -3.54 -16.31
CA HIS A 194 -8.21 -4.24 -17.55
C HIS A 194 -7.02 -5.03 -18.09
N VAL A 195 -7.33 -6.17 -18.70
CA VAL A 195 -6.36 -7.04 -19.40
C VAL A 195 -7.00 -7.55 -20.69
N ILE A 196 -6.15 -7.75 -21.72
CA ILE A 196 -6.62 -8.27 -23.02
C ILE A 196 -6.28 -9.75 -23.16
N SER A 197 -7.18 -10.51 -23.74
CA SER A 197 -6.95 -11.93 -24.01
C SER A 197 -5.81 -12.15 -25.02
N PRO A 198 -5.08 -13.28 -24.98
CA PRO A 198 -4.00 -13.57 -25.91
C PRO A 198 -4.42 -13.58 -27.38
N CYS A 199 -5.70 -13.86 -27.67
CA CYS A 199 -6.26 -13.80 -29.02
C CYS A 199 -6.74 -12.40 -29.46
N GLY A 200 -6.71 -11.40 -28.55
CA GLY A 200 -7.12 -10.03 -28.83
C GLY A 200 -8.63 -9.80 -28.97
N LYS A 201 -9.47 -10.80 -28.68
CA LYS A 201 -10.93 -10.72 -28.89
C LYS A 201 -11.71 -10.35 -27.63
N TRP A 202 -11.12 -10.51 -26.45
CA TRP A 202 -11.76 -10.31 -25.17
C TRP A 202 -10.97 -9.34 -24.30
N LEU A 203 -11.70 -8.50 -23.57
CA LEU A 203 -11.16 -7.65 -22.52
C LEU A 203 -11.80 -8.08 -21.19
N ALA A 204 -10.97 -8.44 -20.21
CA ALA A 204 -11.43 -8.64 -18.84
C ALA A 204 -11.08 -7.41 -18.00
N TYR A 205 -11.96 -7.02 -17.09
CA TYR A 205 -11.78 -5.85 -16.23
C TYR A 205 -12.58 -5.97 -14.93
N ILE A 206 -12.27 -5.11 -13.98
CA ILE A 206 -13.02 -4.98 -12.74
C ILE A 206 -14.02 -3.83 -12.89
N GLN A 207 -15.29 -4.12 -12.58
CA GLN A 207 -16.37 -3.15 -12.57
C GLN A 207 -16.85 -2.90 -11.14
N SER A 208 -17.02 -1.63 -10.76
CA SER A 208 -17.66 -1.27 -9.48
C SER A 208 -18.66 -0.14 -9.63
N ASN A 209 -19.72 -0.18 -8.83
CA ASN A 209 -20.67 0.91 -8.74
C ASN A 209 -20.05 2.04 -7.88
N PRO A 210 -20.10 3.31 -8.31
CA PRO A 210 -19.54 4.42 -7.54
C PRO A 210 -20.13 4.57 -6.13
N GLN A 211 -21.38 4.18 -5.91
CA GLN A 211 -22.03 4.26 -4.59
C GLN A 211 -21.69 3.10 -3.66
N THR A 212 -21.26 1.96 -4.22
CA THR A 212 -20.88 0.76 -3.48
C THR A 212 -19.52 0.26 -3.97
N PHE A 213 -18.55 1.17 -4.07
CA PHE A 213 -17.22 0.92 -4.65
C PHE A 213 -16.45 -0.23 -3.97
N TYR A 214 -16.84 -0.58 -2.75
CA TYR A 214 -16.33 -1.73 -1.99
C TYR A 214 -16.90 -3.08 -2.44
N ILE A 215 -17.82 -3.07 -3.42
CA ILE A 215 -18.29 -4.26 -4.15
C ILE A 215 -17.87 -4.11 -5.59
N SER A 216 -17.23 -5.14 -6.11
CA SER A 216 -16.80 -5.17 -7.50
C SER A 216 -17.11 -6.50 -8.18
N ASP A 217 -17.07 -6.51 -9.49
CA ASP A 217 -17.27 -7.68 -10.34
C ASP A 217 -16.13 -7.84 -11.33
N ILE A 218 -15.79 -9.08 -11.65
CA ILE A 218 -15.00 -9.40 -12.84
C ILE A 218 -15.94 -9.45 -14.04
N CYS A 219 -15.66 -8.62 -15.04
CA CYS A 219 -16.42 -8.54 -16.28
C CYS A 219 -15.57 -8.99 -17.47
N LEU A 220 -16.23 -9.56 -18.47
CA LEU A 220 -15.63 -9.99 -19.73
C LEU A 220 -16.38 -9.36 -20.89
N LEU A 221 -15.69 -8.52 -21.68
CA LEU A 221 -16.20 -7.79 -22.83
C LEU A 221 -15.69 -8.41 -24.13
N SER A 222 -16.59 -8.70 -25.06
CA SER A 222 -16.25 -9.05 -26.43
C SER A 222 -15.88 -7.78 -27.22
N LEU A 223 -14.67 -7.75 -27.76
CA LEU A 223 -14.19 -6.66 -28.60
C LEU A 223 -14.70 -6.74 -30.06
N GLU A 224 -15.35 -7.85 -30.44
CA GLU A 224 -15.92 -8.05 -31.76
C GLU A 224 -17.34 -7.47 -31.88
N ASP A 225 -18.17 -7.65 -30.86
CA ASP A 225 -19.59 -7.26 -30.90
C ASP A 225 -20.02 -6.32 -29.73
N GLY A 226 -19.10 -5.99 -28.84
CA GLY A 226 -19.35 -5.09 -27.71
C GLY A 226 -20.19 -5.68 -26.57
N THR A 227 -20.47 -6.99 -26.58
CA THR A 227 -21.25 -7.62 -25.50
C THR A 227 -20.40 -7.84 -24.25
N SER A 228 -20.91 -7.42 -23.09
CA SER A 228 -20.27 -7.62 -21.78
C SER A 228 -21.07 -8.62 -20.95
N LYS A 229 -20.36 -9.42 -20.15
CA LYS A 229 -20.94 -10.33 -19.16
C LYS A 229 -20.16 -10.30 -17.84
N LYS A 230 -20.85 -10.39 -16.73
CA LYS A 230 -20.26 -10.60 -15.41
C LYS A 230 -19.83 -12.05 -15.24
N ILE A 231 -18.66 -12.26 -14.67
CA ILE A 231 -18.13 -13.57 -14.26
C ILE A 231 -18.51 -13.86 -12.81
N THR A 232 -18.56 -12.81 -11.97
CA THR A 232 -18.88 -12.87 -10.54
C THR A 232 -20.31 -12.40 -10.26
N GLN A 233 -20.76 -12.48 -8.99
CA GLN A 233 -22.18 -12.33 -8.61
C GLN A 233 -22.50 -11.04 -7.85
N SER A 234 -21.66 -10.00 -7.93
CA SER A 234 -21.84 -8.71 -7.24
C SER A 234 -21.90 -8.82 -5.70
N THR A 235 -21.18 -9.78 -5.14
CA THR A 235 -21.06 -10.00 -3.69
C THR A 235 -19.68 -9.72 -3.15
N GLY A 236 -18.66 -9.83 -4.01
CA GLY A 236 -17.25 -9.79 -3.65
C GLY A 236 -16.57 -8.43 -3.82
N ALA A 237 -15.29 -8.43 -3.50
CA ALA A 237 -14.35 -7.35 -3.78
C ALA A 237 -13.11 -7.95 -4.44
N TYR A 238 -12.82 -7.51 -5.66
CA TYR A 238 -11.72 -8.05 -6.47
C TYR A 238 -10.72 -6.97 -6.80
N THR A 239 -9.44 -7.33 -6.84
CA THR A 239 -8.32 -6.38 -7.00
C THR A 239 -7.55 -6.56 -8.31
N THR A 240 -7.48 -7.78 -8.83
CA THR A 240 -6.73 -8.12 -10.05
C THR A 240 -7.46 -9.15 -10.90
N VAL A 241 -7.17 -9.14 -12.20
CA VAL A 241 -7.62 -10.17 -13.14
C VAL A 241 -6.53 -10.41 -14.19
N SER A 242 -6.33 -11.66 -14.64
CA SER A 242 -5.42 -11.99 -15.72
C SER A 242 -5.92 -13.19 -16.54
N PHE A 243 -5.61 -13.21 -17.84
CA PHE A 243 -5.85 -14.39 -18.68
C PHE A 243 -4.70 -15.37 -18.57
N SER A 244 -5.01 -16.66 -18.66
CA SER A 244 -4.00 -17.69 -18.94
C SER A 244 -3.41 -17.48 -20.34
N PRO A 245 -2.13 -17.87 -20.59
CA PRO A 245 -1.50 -17.73 -21.91
C PRO A 245 -2.24 -18.42 -23.07
N ASN A 246 -2.93 -19.54 -22.81
CA ASN A 246 -3.78 -20.22 -23.79
C ASN A 246 -5.15 -19.54 -23.99
N GLY A 247 -5.51 -18.55 -23.13
CA GLY A 247 -6.76 -17.82 -23.20
C GLY A 247 -8.01 -18.59 -22.75
N GLU A 248 -7.85 -19.74 -22.11
CA GLU A 248 -8.98 -20.60 -21.69
C GLU A 248 -9.49 -20.29 -20.27
N SER A 249 -8.69 -19.58 -19.45
CA SER A 249 -9.02 -19.29 -18.06
C SER A 249 -8.78 -17.83 -17.68
N LEU A 250 -9.54 -17.37 -16.69
CA LEU A 250 -9.31 -16.12 -15.96
C LEU A 250 -8.87 -16.44 -14.53
N LEU A 251 -7.75 -15.90 -14.13
CA LEU A 251 -7.29 -15.86 -12.75
C LEU A 251 -7.59 -14.49 -12.17
N TYR A 252 -8.14 -14.44 -10.95
CA TYR A 252 -8.36 -13.18 -10.25
C TYR A 252 -8.13 -13.31 -8.75
N ILE A 253 -7.80 -12.19 -8.11
CA ILE A 253 -7.59 -12.08 -6.66
C ILE A 253 -8.72 -11.25 -6.07
N GLY A 254 -9.27 -11.71 -4.96
CA GLY A 254 -10.33 -11.04 -4.24
C GLY A 254 -10.98 -11.95 -3.21
N HIS A 255 -12.12 -11.54 -2.69
CA HIS A 255 -12.88 -12.29 -1.69
C HIS A 255 -14.38 -12.04 -1.82
N GLU A 256 -15.20 -12.93 -1.29
CA GLU A 256 -16.67 -12.85 -1.29
C GLU A 256 -17.25 -12.07 -0.09
N ARG A 257 -16.38 -11.38 0.69
CA ARG A 257 -16.77 -10.51 1.81
C ARG A 257 -17.47 -11.20 2.98
N GLU A 258 -17.14 -12.44 3.28
CA GLU A 258 -17.72 -13.18 4.42
C GLU A 258 -17.55 -12.44 5.75
N PHE A 259 -16.41 -11.76 5.91
CA PHE A 259 -16.07 -10.94 7.07
C PHE A 259 -15.89 -9.47 6.70
N GLU A 260 -16.59 -9.00 5.68
CA GLU A 260 -16.47 -7.67 5.10
C GLU A 260 -15.01 -7.36 4.70
N ASN A 261 -14.45 -6.21 5.11
CA ASN A 261 -13.05 -5.86 4.82
C ASN A 261 -12.01 -6.62 5.68
N ALA A 262 -12.42 -7.44 6.62
CA ALA A 262 -11.55 -8.38 7.34
C ALA A 262 -11.39 -9.72 6.61
N THR A 263 -12.06 -9.91 5.48
CA THR A 263 -11.90 -11.12 4.67
C THR A 263 -10.54 -11.10 3.98
N ILE A 264 -9.75 -12.17 4.12
CA ILE A 264 -8.44 -12.28 3.47
C ILE A 264 -8.58 -12.44 1.95
N LEU A 265 -7.63 -11.89 1.20
CA LEU A 265 -7.59 -12.05 -0.26
C LEU A 265 -7.25 -13.48 -0.64
N SER A 266 -7.96 -14.00 -1.62
CA SER A 266 -7.86 -15.37 -2.13
C SER A 266 -7.68 -15.38 -3.65
N LEU A 267 -7.18 -16.50 -4.17
CA LEU A 267 -7.04 -16.77 -5.60
C LEU A 267 -8.23 -17.55 -6.13
N TRP A 268 -8.75 -17.09 -7.26
CA TRP A 268 -9.89 -17.68 -7.95
C TRP A 268 -9.54 -17.96 -9.41
N LEU A 269 -9.90 -19.14 -9.90
CA LEU A 269 -9.74 -19.54 -11.29
C LEU A 269 -11.12 -19.79 -11.91
N HIS A 270 -11.39 -19.11 -13.03
CA HIS A 270 -12.60 -19.30 -13.83
C HIS A 270 -12.26 -19.91 -15.17
N ASP A 271 -12.77 -21.10 -15.45
CA ASP A 271 -12.71 -21.76 -16.76
C ASP A 271 -13.75 -21.12 -17.68
N LEU A 272 -13.29 -20.52 -18.78
CA LEU A 272 -14.15 -19.79 -19.73
C LEU A 272 -15.03 -20.71 -20.58
N LYS A 273 -14.61 -21.96 -20.79
CA LYS A 273 -15.34 -22.96 -21.56
C LYS A 273 -16.40 -23.66 -20.72
N GLU A 274 -15.99 -24.17 -19.56
CA GLU A 274 -16.89 -24.88 -18.64
C GLU A 274 -17.74 -23.92 -17.80
N LYS A 275 -17.40 -22.63 -17.78
CA LYS A 275 -18.03 -21.56 -16.98
C LYS A 275 -18.08 -21.91 -15.48
N LYS A 276 -17.02 -22.51 -15.00
CA LYS A 276 -16.87 -22.95 -13.60
C LYS A 276 -15.78 -22.13 -12.93
N THR A 277 -16.06 -21.68 -11.71
CA THR A 277 -15.10 -21.00 -10.84
C THR A 277 -14.69 -21.90 -9.68
N VAL A 278 -13.42 -21.89 -9.34
CA VAL A 278 -12.85 -22.56 -8.17
C VAL A 278 -11.95 -21.60 -7.39
N GLN A 279 -11.96 -21.67 -6.07
CA GLN A 279 -11.03 -20.97 -5.21
C GLN A 279 -9.78 -21.85 -5.06
N LEU A 280 -8.65 -21.41 -5.61
CA LEU A 280 -7.40 -22.19 -5.59
C LEU A 280 -6.68 -22.12 -4.25
N SER A 281 -6.89 -21.07 -3.48
CA SER A 281 -6.26 -20.86 -2.17
C SER A 281 -7.14 -21.26 -0.98
N GLU A 282 -8.26 -21.98 -1.19
CA GLU A 282 -9.18 -22.37 -0.12
C GLU A 282 -8.49 -23.12 1.05
N MET A 283 -7.50 -23.95 0.74
CA MET A 283 -6.74 -24.71 1.74
C MET A 283 -5.60 -23.92 2.38
N LEU A 284 -5.33 -22.68 1.91
CA LEU A 284 -4.30 -21.80 2.43
C LEU A 284 -4.96 -20.71 3.27
N ASP A 285 -4.78 -20.77 4.57
CA ASP A 285 -5.23 -19.72 5.48
C ASP A 285 -4.19 -18.58 5.52
N MET A 286 -3.83 -18.03 4.35
CA MET A 286 -2.81 -17.01 4.14
C MET A 286 -3.35 -15.87 3.27
N TYR A 287 -2.78 -14.68 3.43
CA TYR A 287 -3.15 -13.52 2.62
C TYR A 287 -2.44 -13.56 1.26
N VAL A 288 -3.20 -13.66 0.18
CA VAL A 288 -2.66 -13.57 -1.18
C VAL A 288 -2.45 -12.10 -1.56
N GLY A 289 -1.20 -11.73 -1.74
CA GLY A 289 -0.80 -10.35 -2.02
C GLY A 289 0.19 -9.82 -0.99
N ASN A 290 0.43 -8.51 -1.05
CA ASN A 290 1.30 -7.79 -0.13
C ASN A 290 0.46 -6.95 0.84
N CYS A 291 0.49 -7.28 2.13
CA CYS A 291 -0.17 -6.51 3.19
C CYS A 291 0.82 -5.86 4.18
N MET A 292 2.12 -5.85 3.85
CA MET A 292 3.17 -5.30 4.69
C MET A 292 3.06 -3.77 4.80
N ALA A 293 3.01 -3.26 6.03
CA ALA A 293 3.13 -1.84 6.30
C ALA A 293 4.60 -1.40 6.20
N GLY A 294 4.84 -0.20 5.65
CA GLY A 294 6.18 0.38 5.50
C GLY A 294 6.12 1.87 5.22
N ASP A 295 7.28 2.53 5.32
CA ASP A 295 7.44 3.96 5.05
C ASP A 295 8.48 4.28 3.97
N SER A 296 9.09 3.27 3.35
CA SER A 296 10.19 3.41 2.39
C SER A 296 9.90 2.87 0.99
N VAL A 297 8.76 2.18 0.80
CA VAL A 297 8.35 1.66 -0.51
C VAL A 297 7.46 2.67 -1.21
N MET A 298 7.82 3.02 -2.43
CA MET A 298 7.06 3.91 -3.29
C MET A 298 6.94 3.31 -4.69
N GLY A 299 5.83 3.59 -5.37
CA GLY A 299 5.55 3.08 -6.71
C GLY A 299 4.31 2.18 -6.75
N GLU A 300 4.21 1.34 -7.78
CA GLU A 300 3.05 0.47 -8.01
C GLU A 300 2.92 -0.60 -6.92
N ALA A 301 1.80 -0.58 -6.21
CA ALA A 301 1.54 -1.49 -5.09
C ALA A 301 1.01 -2.87 -5.53
N ASN A 302 0.38 -2.95 -6.70
CA ASN A 302 -0.29 -4.17 -7.14
C ASN A 302 0.57 -5.03 -8.05
N GLN A 303 1.06 -6.14 -7.51
CA GLN A 303 1.72 -7.18 -8.28
C GLN A 303 0.68 -8.13 -8.88
N LEU A 304 0.63 -8.21 -10.22
CA LEU A 304 -0.20 -9.20 -10.90
C LEU A 304 0.42 -10.59 -10.80
N PRO A 305 -0.39 -11.64 -10.62
CA PRO A 305 0.08 -13.02 -10.80
C PRO A 305 0.67 -13.23 -12.19
N GLN A 306 1.76 -13.98 -12.27
CA GLN A 306 2.44 -14.25 -13.55
C GLN A 306 2.36 -15.73 -13.89
N TRP A 307 1.68 -16.01 -15.00
CA TRP A 307 1.46 -17.36 -15.51
C TRP A 307 2.74 -17.99 -16.05
N THR A 308 2.82 -19.33 -15.92
CA THR A 308 3.73 -20.15 -16.71
C THR A 308 3.24 -20.26 -18.16
N LYS A 309 4.17 -20.43 -19.11
CA LYS A 309 3.86 -20.49 -20.55
C LYS A 309 2.89 -21.61 -20.92
N ASP A 310 2.99 -22.73 -20.22
CA ASP A 310 2.13 -23.90 -20.44
C ASP A 310 0.71 -23.72 -19.88
N SER A 311 0.43 -22.60 -19.20
CA SER A 311 -0.85 -22.31 -18.54
C SER A 311 -1.23 -23.32 -17.45
N GLN A 312 -0.27 -24.07 -16.89
CA GLN A 312 -0.53 -25.06 -15.84
C GLN A 312 -0.31 -24.50 -14.44
N GLY A 313 0.29 -23.33 -14.33
CA GLY A 313 0.50 -22.68 -13.06
C GLY A 313 0.85 -21.20 -13.19
N PHE A 314 1.07 -20.57 -12.06
CA PHE A 314 1.41 -19.16 -11.98
C PHE A 314 2.11 -18.85 -10.66
N TYR A 315 2.76 -17.70 -10.61
CA TYR A 315 3.41 -17.17 -9.43
C TYR A 315 2.61 -15.98 -8.89
N ALA A 316 2.49 -15.88 -7.56
CA ALA A 316 1.84 -14.77 -6.87
C ALA A 316 2.55 -14.43 -5.56
N LEU A 317 2.41 -13.20 -5.09
CA LEU A 317 2.85 -12.82 -3.75
C LEU A 317 1.90 -13.41 -2.70
N VAL A 318 2.47 -13.78 -1.57
CA VAL A 318 1.76 -14.22 -0.37
C VAL A 318 2.42 -13.57 0.84
N SER A 319 1.59 -13.02 1.74
CA SER A 319 2.03 -12.49 3.02
C SER A 319 1.72 -13.48 4.14
N ASP A 320 2.75 -13.85 4.90
CA ASP A 320 2.68 -14.82 5.99
C ASP A 320 3.63 -14.45 7.12
N GLN A 321 3.11 -14.34 8.33
CA GLN A 321 3.84 -14.18 9.60
C GLN A 321 4.99 -13.16 9.57
N GLY A 322 4.73 -11.98 9.03
CA GLY A 322 5.72 -10.90 8.97
C GLY A 322 6.64 -10.94 7.75
N SER A 323 6.43 -11.86 6.82
CA SER A 323 7.15 -11.94 5.55
C SER A 323 6.21 -11.78 4.36
N THR A 324 6.71 -11.28 3.24
CA THR A 324 6.02 -11.34 1.96
C THR A 324 6.95 -11.98 0.94
N GLY A 325 6.50 -13.07 0.33
CA GLY A 325 7.29 -13.88 -0.58
C GLY A 325 6.54 -14.32 -1.82
N ILE A 326 7.16 -15.17 -2.62
CA ILE A 326 6.63 -15.68 -3.89
C ILE A 326 6.22 -17.12 -3.73
N TYR A 327 4.98 -17.43 -4.08
CA TYR A 327 4.45 -18.78 -4.16
C TYR A 327 4.17 -19.17 -5.62
N TYR A 328 4.38 -20.43 -5.93
CA TYR A 328 3.86 -21.07 -7.12
C TYR A 328 2.51 -21.72 -6.80
N PHE A 329 1.56 -21.58 -7.71
CA PHE A 329 0.26 -22.23 -7.66
C PHE A 329 0.03 -22.98 -8.97
N SER A 330 -0.46 -24.23 -8.90
CA SER A 330 -0.97 -24.93 -10.07
C SER A 330 -2.47 -24.68 -10.25
N ILE A 331 -2.97 -24.84 -11.46
CA ILE A 331 -4.42 -24.78 -11.75
C ILE A 331 -5.21 -25.90 -11.07
N GLU A 332 -4.55 -26.96 -10.58
CA GLU A 332 -5.12 -28.06 -9.82
C GLU A 332 -5.22 -27.78 -8.31
N GLY A 333 -4.73 -26.61 -7.84
CA GLY A 333 -4.78 -26.20 -6.43
C GLY A 333 -3.56 -26.58 -5.59
N LEU A 334 -2.46 -27.05 -6.21
CA LEU A 334 -1.18 -27.21 -5.47
C LEU A 334 -0.56 -25.84 -5.25
N ALA A 335 -0.02 -25.60 -4.06
CA ALA A 335 0.68 -24.37 -3.72
C ALA A 335 1.93 -24.66 -2.89
N TYR A 336 3.04 -23.98 -3.20
CA TYR A 336 4.27 -24.06 -2.40
C TYR A 336 5.11 -22.79 -2.52
N PRO A 337 5.87 -22.44 -1.48
CA PRO A 337 6.75 -21.28 -1.54
C PRO A 337 7.91 -21.53 -2.51
N VAL A 338 8.12 -20.58 -3.41
CA VAL A 338 9.33 -20.47 -4.23
C VAL A 338 10.40 -19.72 -3.45
N ARG A 339 9.96 -18.68 -2.76
CA ARG A 339 10.76 -17.92 -1.83
C ARG A 339 9.88 -17.29 -0.77
N LEU A 340 10.08 -17.67 0.50
CA LEU A 340 9.47 -17.07 1.68
C LEU A 340 10.52 -17.07 2.80
N GLU A 341 11.19 -15.95 2.93
CA GLU A 341 12.26 -15.72 3.91
C GLU A 341 11.90 -14.54 4.82
N ALA A 342 12.73 -14.24 5.81
CA ALA A 342 12.59 -13.06 6.66
C ALA A 342 12.85 -11.76 5.88
N GLU A 343 11.97 -11.46 4.92
CA GLU A 343 12.10 -10.34 3.98
C GLU A 343 10.76 -9.87 3.44
N HIS A 344 10.78 -8.77 2.70
CA HIS A 344 9.65 -8.18 2.03
C HIS A 344 9.91 -8.13 0.52
N VAL A 345 9.33 -9.04 -0.24
CA VAL A 345 9.27 -8.96 -1.70
C VAL A 345 8.07 -8.11 -2.09
N THR A 346 8.31 -6.99 -2.76
CA THR A 346 7.24 -6.05 -3.17
C THR A 346 6.71 -6.32 -4.57
N ASN A 347 7.62 -6.69 -5.50
CA ASN A 347 7.29 -6.95 -6.89
C ASN A 347 8.22 -8.03 -7.45
N PHE A 348 7.77 -8.69 -8.50
CA PHE A 348 8.61 -9.61 -9.26
C PHE A 348 8.24 -9.62 -10.75
N SER A 349 9.17 -10.08 -11.58
CA SER A 349 8.94 -10.36 -13.00
C SER A 349 9.59 -11.68 -13.37
N LEU A 350 8.79 -12.61 -13.92
CA LEU A 350 9.26 -13.89 -14.43
C LEU A 350 9.96 -13.69 -15.77
N HIS A 351 11.19 -14.21 -15.90
CA HIS A 351 11.88 -14.21 -17.19
C HIS A 351 11.13 -15.08 -18.22
N PRO A 352 11.06 -14.67 -19.50
CA PRO A 352 10.32 -15.43 -20.51
C PRO A 352 10.76 -16.88 -20.71
N ASP A 353 11.98 -17.29 -20.36
CA ASP A 353 12.40 -18.70 -20.41
C ASP A 353 12.09 -19.49 -19.13
N GLU A 354 11.51 -18.82 -18.11
CA GLU A 354 11.11 -19.40 -16.82
C GLU A 354 12.27 -19.95 -15.97
N SER A 355 13.50 -19.52 -16.25
CA SER A 355 14.68 -19.94 -15.48
C SER A 355 14.94 -19.10 -14.25
N LYS A 356 14.44 -17.86 -14.23
CA LYS A 356 14.74 -16.85 -13.22
C LYS A 356 13.65 -15.79 -13.11
N MET A 357 13.73 -14.99 -12.04
CA MET A 357 12.90 -13.81 -11.82
C MET A 357 13.77 -12.61 -11.42
N LEU A 358 13.34 -11.40 -11.76
CA LEU A 358 13.76 -10.19 -11.06
C LEU A 358 12.77 -9.91 -9.94
N ILE A 359 13.27 -9.59 -8.76
CA ILE A 359 12.46 -9.26 -7.59
C ILE A 359 12.90 -7.95 -6.97
N SER A 360 11.97 -7.10 -6.57
CA SER A 360 12.23 -5.97 -5.67
C SER A 360 12.07 -6.44 -4.23
N ARG A 361 13.13 -6.26 -3.44
CA ARG A 361 13.23 -6.85 -2.12
C ARG A 361 13.78 -5.84 -1.11
N LEU A 362 13.18 -5.86 0.08
CA LEU A 362 13.66 -5.17 1.28
C LEU A 362 13.92 -6.18 2.40
N SER A 363 14.66 -5.73 3.41
CA SER A 363 14.77 -6.40 4.70
C SER A 363 14.81 -5.34 5.81
N PRO A 364 14.70 -5.68 7.09
CA PRO A 364 14.76 -4.68 8.16
C PRO A 364 16.04 -3.82 8.16
N VAL A 365 17.11 -4.35 7.58
CA VAL A 365 18.44 -3.70 7.54
C VAL A 365 18.84 -3.16 6.16
N SER A 366 17.97 -3.30 5.15
CA SER A 366 18.25 -2.84 3.78
C SER A 366 16.98 -2.33 3.12
N PRO A 367 16.97 -1.07 2.65
CA PRO A 367 15.91 -0.56 1.78
C PRO A 367 15.82 -1.36 0.46
N SER A 368 14.89 -0.97 -0.43
CA SER A 368 14.59 -1.75 -1.63
C SER A 368 15.73 -1.78 -2.64
N GLU A 369 16.06 -2.97 -3.08
CA GLU A 369 17.01 -3.25 -4.16
C GLU A 369 16.43 -4.30 -5.12
N LEU A 370 16.95 -4.31 -6.34
CA LEU A 370 16.61 -5.31 -7.34
C LEU A 370 17.53 -6.52 -7.22
N TYR A 371 16.94 -7.71 -7.22
CA TYR A 371 17.66 -8.99 -7.17
C TYR A 371 17.20 -9.90 -8.31
N GLU A 372 18.11 -10.77 -8.75
CA GLU A 372 17.81 -11.89 -9.65
C GLU A 372 17.71 -13.18 -8.81
N LEU A 373 16.56 -13.82 -8.87
CA LEU A 373 16.28 -15.12 -8.25
C LEU A 373 16.33 -16.20 -9.30
N THR A 374 17.27 -17.14 -9.20
CA THR A 374 17.32 -18.33 -10.07
C THR A 374 16.33 -19.37 -9.58
N LEU A 375 15.38 -19.76 -10.44
CA LEU A 375 14.38 -20.77 -10.09
C LEU A 375 15.02 -22.17 -10.04
N GLY A 376 14.57 -22.98 -9.06
CA GLY A 376 15.09 -24.34 -8.84
C GLY A 376 16.34 -24.40 -7.97
N GLU A 377 17.16 -23.35 -7.93
CA GLU A 377 18.36 -23.28 -7.07
C GLU A 377 18.17 -22.38 -5.85
N SER A 378 17.14 -21.53 -5.88
CA SER A 378 16.86 -20.49 -4.87
C SER A 378 18.04 -19.53 -4.63
N SER A 379 18.98 -19.44 -5.59
CA SER A 379 20.11 -18.51 -5.51
C SER A 379 19.65 -17.08 -5.78
N LEU A 380 20.13 -16.15 -4.98
CA LEU A 380 19.77 -14.73 -5.06
C LEU A 380 21.02 -13.89 -5.36
N LYS A 381 20.97 -13.10 -6.43
CA LYS A 381 22.04 -12.19 -6.85
C LYS A 381 21.53 -10.75 -6.83
N GLN A 382 22.19 -9.88 -6.07
CA GLN A 382 21.88 -8.45 -6.06
C GLN A 382 22.27 -7.80 -7.40
N ILE A 383 21.39 -6.93 -7.92
CA ILE A 383 21.53 -6.26 -9.22
C ILE A 383 21.74 -4.76 -9.05
N THR A 384 21.02 -4.11 -8.13
CA THR A 384 21.20 -2.69 -7.81
C THR A 384 21.87 -2.52 -6.45
N PHE A 385 22.56 -1.41 -6.25
CA PHE A 385 23.39 -1.13 -5.05
C PHE A 385 23.19 0.33 -4.61
N GLU A 386 21.95 0.81 -4.67
CA GLU A 386 21.58 2.20 -4.40
C GLU A 386 21.90 2.62 -2.96
N HIS A 387 21.85 1.67 -2.01
CA HIS A 387 22.04 1.95 -0.59
C HIS A 387 23.37 1.49 -0.03
N ASP A 388 24.28 0.98 -0.85
CA ASP A 388 25.57 0.44 -0.37
C ASP A 388 26.38 1.46 0.44
N ASP A 389 26.48 2.69 -0.05
CA ASP A 389 27.24 3.73 0.64
C ASP A 389 26.49 4.22 1.89
N PHE A 390 25.18 4.36 1.83
CA PHE A 390 24.34 4.67 2.98
C PHE A 390 24.51 3.62 4.10
N LEU A 391 24.43 2.34 3.78
CA LEU A 391 24.57 1.25 4.75
C LEU A 391 26.00 1.10 5.31
N LYS A 392 27.02 1.45 4.51
CA LYS A 392 28.42 1.49 4.99
C LYS A 392 28.64 2.63 5.97
N GLU A 393 28.03 3.79 5.72
CA GLU A 393 28.22 5.00 6.51
C GLU A 393 27.39 5.04 7.79
N HIS A 394 26.22 4.39 7.84
CA HIS A 394 25.30 4.46 8.97
C HIS A 394 25.28 3.20 9.82
N VAL A 395 24.95 3.39 11.11
CA VAL A 395 24.62 2.28 12.02
C VAL A 395 23.18 1.87 11.76
N ILE A 396 22.96 0.61 11.42
CA ILE A 396 21.63 0.04 11.19
C ILE A 396 21.30 -0.89 12.33
N SER A 397 20.13 -0.75 12.94
CA SER A 397 19.63 -1.64 13.98
C SER A 397 18.86 -2.80 13.36
N GLU A 398 19.25 -4.02 13.68
CA GLU A 398 18.55 -5.23 13.25
C GLU A 398 17.55 -5.66 14.33
N PRO A 399 16.26 -5.86 13.99
CA PRO A 399 15.27 -6.30 14.95
C PRO A 399 15.42 -7.79 15.26
N GLU A 400 15.20 -8.15 16.52
CA GLU A 400 15.10 -9.53 16.98
C GLU A 400 13.62 -9.97 16.96
N PRO A 401 13.28 -11.14 16.41
CA PRO A 401 11.92 -11.66 16.48
C PRO A 401 11.56 -12.01 17.93
N ILE A 402 10.35 -11.68 18.32
CA ILE A 402 9.74 -12.06 19.59
C ILE A 402 8.40 -12.75 19.33
N SER A 403 7.99 -13.62 20.24
CA SER A 403 6.65 -14.22 20.21
C SER A 403 6.19 -14.53 21.62
N PHE A 404 4.91 -14.39 21.84
CA PHE A 404 4.27 -14.71 23.13
C PHE A 404 2.85 -15.23 22.88
N GLN A 405 2.26 -15.85 23.88
CA GLN A 405 0.86 -16.27 23.81
C GLN A 405 -0.06 -15.14 24.25
N SER A 406 -1.08 -14.87 23.45
CA SER A 406 -2.20 -14.02 23.83
C SER A 406 -2.98 -14.65 24.99
N LYS A 407 -3.86 -13.88 25.62
CA LYS A 407 -4.78 -14.43 26.62
C LYS A 407 -5.74 -15.49 26.08
N GLU A 408 -5.99 -15.45 24.78
CA GLU A 408 -6.85 -16.43 24.07
C GLU A 408 -6.10 -17.70 23.67
N GLY A 409 -4.77 -17.71 23.80
CA GLY A 409 -3.90 -18.86 23.52
C GLY A 409 -3.30 -18.87 22.12
N ASP A 410 -3.58 -17.84 21.30
CA ASP A 410 -2.95 -17.66 20.00
C ASP A 410 -1.52 -17.13 20.15
N VAL A 411 -0.64 -17.47 19.21
CA VAL A 411 0.72 -16.92 19.18
C VAL A 411 0.70 -15.56 18.49
N VAL A 412 1.13 -14.53 19.22
CA VAL A 412 1.36 -13.19 18.71
C VAL A 412 2.83 -13.02 18.36
N HIS A 413 3.13 -12.62 17.12
CA HIS A 413 4.48 -12.36 16.65
C HIS A 413 4.79 -10.87 16.66
N GLY A 414 6.06 -10.56 16.91
CA GLY A 414 6.57 -9.19 16.89
C GLY A 414 8.08 -9.15 16.80
N TRP A 415 8.62 -7.98 16.97
CA TRP A 415 10.06 -7.71 16.90
C TRP A 415 10.45 -6.67 17.93
N LEU A 416 11.65 -6.84 18.47
CA LEU A 416 12.33 -5.84 19.27
C LEU A 416 13.54 -5.32 18.53
N MET A 417 13.57 -4.03 18.23
CA MET A 417 14.74 -3.34 17.68
C MET A 417 15.49 -2.68 18.86
N LYS A 418 16.76 -3.01 19.02
CA LYS A 418 17.61 -2.43 20.06
C LYS A 418 18.09 -1.03 19.67
N PRO A 419 18.43 -0.16 20.65
CA PRO A 419 19.12 1.09 20.38
C PRO A 419 20.37 0.87 19.52
N ALA A 420 20.60 1.75 18.53
CA ALA A 420 21.69 1.65 17.57
C ALA A 420 23.07 1.67 18.24
N GLN A 421 23.18 2.29 19.39
CA GLN A 421 24.38 2.31 20.23
C GLN A 421 24.00 2.00 21.68
N MET A 422 24.55 0.95 22.22
CA MET A 422 24.32 0.54 23.60
C MET A 422 25.62 0.59 24.40
N GLU A 423 25.50 1.01 25.65
CA GLU A 423 26.60 1.00 26.64
C GLU A 423 26.27 -0.04 27.72
N GLU A 424 27.27 -0.80 28.12
CA GLU A 424 27.12 -1.83 29.16
C GLU A 424 26.62 -1.20 30.48
N GLY A 425 25.59 -1.81 31.07
CA GLY A 425 24.98 -1.39 32.33
C GLY A 425 24.05 -0.17 32.25
N LYS A 426 23.80 0.39 31.06
CA LYS A 426 22.77 1.43 30.86
C LYS A 426 21.42 0.82 30.53
N THR A 427 20.37 1.51 30.97
CA THR A 427 18.98 1.23 30.55
C THR A 427 18.49 2.28 29.58
N TYR A 428 17.57 1.85 28.68
CA TYR A 428 17.08 2.65 27.55
C TYR A 428 15.55 2.73 27.57
N PRO A 429 14.97 3.86 27.13
CA PRO A 429 13.52 3.95 26.97
C PRO A 429 13.01 2.97 25.90
N LEU A 430 11.76 2.54 26.05
CA LEU A 430 11.05 1.71 25.08
C LEU A 430 9.96 2.50 24.39
N ILE A 431 9.83 2.34 23.09
CA ILE A 431 8.68 2.85 22.30
C ILE A 431 7.92 1.64 21.76
N LEU A 432 6.62 1.60 22.03
CA LEU A 432 5.66 0.68 21.40
C LEU A 432 5.14 1.33 20.11
N GLU A 433 5.37 0.65 18.97
CA GLU A 433 4.88 1.03 17.65
C GLU A 433 3.70 0.16 17.24
N ILE A 434 2.60 0.79 16.78
CA ILE A 434 1.35 0.11 16.42
C ILE A 434 0.98 0.45 14.99
N HIS A 435 0.88 -0.60 14.13
CA HIS A 435 0.53 -0.38 12.73
C HIS A 435 -0.91 0.07 12.51
N GLY A 436 -1.18 0.63 11.34
CA GLY A 436 -2.52 0.98 10.89
C GLY A 436 -3.27 -0.23 10.33
N GLY A 437 -4.52 0.00 9.94
CA GLY A 437 -5.37 -1.00 9.33
C GLY A 437 -6.71 -1.16 10.06
N PRO A 438 -6.88 -2.12 10.98
CA PRO A 438 -5.94 -3.09 11.59
C PRO A 438 -5.49 -4.22 10.66
N HIS A 439 -6.21 -4.43 9.55
CA HIS A 439 -5.95 -5.49 8.59
C HIS A 439 -4.76 -5.12 7.69
N ALA A 440 -3.58 -5.09 8.27
CA ALA A 440 -2.26 -4.92 7.68
C ALA A 440 -1.28 -5.78 8.48
N MET A 441 0.02 -5.69 8.22
CA MET A 441 1.04 -6.48 8.90
C MET A 441 2.33 -5.67 9.04
N TYR A 442 2.93 -5.64 10.23
CA TYR A 442 4.36 -5.35 10.38
C TYR A 442 5.19 -6.60 10.06
N GLY A 443 6.47 -6.41 9.76
CA GLY A 443 7.34 -7.55 9.50
C GLY A 443 8.75 -7.17 9.08
N HIS A 444 9.33 -8.04 8.27
CA HIS A 444 10.72 -8.00 7.84
C HIS A 444 10.97 -6.99 6.71
N THR A 445 10.65 -5.71 6.95
CA THR A 445 10.85 -4.61 5.99
C THR A 445 11.67 -3.48 6.60
N TYR A 446 12.34 -2.70 5.76
CA TYR A 446 13.01 -1.48 6.21
C TYR A 446 11.96 -0.43 6.60
N PHE A 447 12.12 0.12 7.81
CA PHE A 447 11.25 1.18 8.32
C PHE A 447 12.13 2.34 8.81
N HIS A 448 12.10 3.47 8.09
CA HIS A 448 12.99 4.59 8.39
C HIS A 448 12.71 5.22 9.75
N GLU A 449 11.44 5.36 10.14
CA GLU A 449 11.01 5.85 11.45
C GLU A 449 11.61 5.01 12.58
N PHE A 450 11.59 3.67 12.47
CA PHE A 450 12.15 2.78 13.49
C PHE A 450 13.67 2.90 13.58
N GLN A 451 14.35 2.94 12.44
CA GLN A 451 15.80 3.13 12.39
C GLN A 451 16.23 4.47 13.00
N MET A 452 15.50 5.54 12.72
CA MET A 452 15.73 6.86 13.31
C MET A 452 15.53 6.85 14.83
N LEU A 453 14.44 6.23 15.32
CA LEU A 453 14.19 6.14 16.76
C LEU A 453 15.23 5.26 17.49
N ALA A 454 15.66 4.16 16.87
CA ALA A 454 16.75 3.35 17.39
C ALA A 454 18.07 4.13 17.45
N ALA A 455 18.34 4.98 16.45
CA ALA A 455 19.50 5.88 16.42
C ALA A 455 19.47 6.94 17.54
N GLU A 456 18.29 7.36 17.98
CA GLU A 456 18.10 8.25 19.14
C GLU A 456 18.27 7.55 20.49
N GLY A 457 18.48 6.25 20.49
CA GLY A 457 18.72 5.48 21.72
C GLY A 457 17.47 4.86 22.33
N TYR A 458 16.39 4.68 21.56
CA TYR A 458 15.20 3.98 21.99
C TYR A 458 15.26 2.49 21.61
N ALA A 459 14.78 1.62 22.49
CA ALA A 459 14.31 0.30 22.09
C ALA A 459 12.92 0.44 21.46
N ILE A 460 12.65 -0.30 20.39
CA ILE A 460 11.35 -0.26 19.70
C ILE A 460 10.75 -1.64 19.68
N VAL A 461 9.55 -1.81 20.23
CA VAL A 461 8.75 -3.03 20.10
C VAL A 461 7.59 -2.78 19.17
N TYR A 462 7.39 -3.68 18.21
CA TYR A 462 6.26 -3.67 17.28
C TYR A 462 5.79 -5.11 17.04
N ILE A 463 4.46 -5.28 16.97
CA ILE A 463 3.83 -6.59 16.90
C ILE A 463 2.72 -6.61 15.87
N ASN A 464 2.23 -7.80 15.56
CA ASN A 464 1.01 -8.03 14.82
C ASN A 464 -0.08 -8.54 15.78
N PRO A 465 -0.88 -7.64 16.39
CA PRO A 465 -1.97 -8.04 17.29
C PRO A 465 -3.09 -8.72 16.52
N HIS A 466 -4.02 -9.36 17.20
CA HIS A 466 -5.28 -9.79 16.57
C HIS A 466 -5.86 -8.68 15.71
N GLY A 467 -6.39 -9.04 14.55
CA GLY A 467 -6.81 -8.12 13.50
C GLY A 467 -5.81 -7.97 12.36
N SER A 468 -4.53 -8.31 12.57
CA SER A 468 -3.51 -8.27 11.52
C SER A 468 -3.75 -9.34 10.45
N HIS A 469 -3.37 -9.03 9.21
CA HIS A 469 -3.24 -10.02 8.14
C HIS A 469 -1.96 -10.87 8.31
N GLY A 470 -1.89 -12.00 7.56
CA GLY A 470 -0.73 -12.89 7.57
C GLY A 470 -0.76 -13.94 8.69
N TYR A 471 -1.87 -14.05 9.42
CA TYR A 471 -2.05 -14.99 10.55
C TYR A 471 -3.35 -15.82 10.43
N GLY A 472 -3.92 -15.87 9.24
CA GLY A 472 -5.16 -16.58 8.95
C GLY A 472 -6.42 -15.74 9.15
N GLN A 473 -7.53 -16.28 8.62
CA GLN A 473 -8.81 -15.58 8.56
C GLN A 473 -9.38 -15.28 9.95
N MET A 474 -9.31 -16.23 10.87
CA MET A 474 -9.95 -16.06 12.19
C MET A 474 -9.17 -15.06 13.05
N PHE A 475 -7.83 -15.05 12.97
CA PHE A 475 -6.99 -14.07 13.64
C PHE A 475 -7.29 -12.66 13.12
N THR A 476 -7.40 -12.49 11.80
CA THR A 476 -7.76 -11.21 11.17
C THR A 476 -9.16 -10.73 11.59
N ASN A 477 -10.15 -11.62 11.62
CA ASN A 477 -11.54 -11.26 11.95
C ASN A 477 -11.77 -10.98 13.44
N ARG A 478 -10.86 -11.37 14.33
CA ARG A 478 -11.07 -11.41 15.78
C ARG A 478 -11.42 -10.06 16.43
N VAL A 479 -10.96 -8.95 15.84
CA VAL A 479 -11.17 -7.61 16.40
C VAL A 479 -12.47 -6.95 15.96
N ARG A 480 -13.19 -7.49 14.98
CA ARG A 480 -14.43 -6.88 14.50
C ARG A 480 -15.47 -6.78 15.62
N GLY A 481 -16.06 -5.61 15.77
CA GLY A 481 -17.04 -5.30 16.83
C GLY A 481 -16.42 -5.10 18.23
N SER A 482 -15.10 -5.26 18.39
CA SER A 482 -14.43 -5.29 19.69
C SER A 482 -13.07 -4.56 19.74
N TYR A 483 -12.90 -3.51 18.91
CA TYR A 483 -11.68 -2.68 18.97
C TYR A 483 -11.41 -2.16 20.37
N GLY A 484 -10.16 -2.30 20.84
CA GLY A 484 -9.73 -1.93 22.18
C GLY A 484 -9.92 -3.03 23.23
N ASP A 485 -10.28 -4.25 22.84
CA ASP A 485 -10.36 -5.42 23.73
C ASP A 485 -9.12 -6.31 23.52
N VAL A 486 -9.21 -7.38 22.71
CA VAL A 486 -8.12 -8.36 22.52
C VAL A 486 -6.88 -7.72 21.88
N ASP A 487 -7.05 -6.82 20.94
CA ASP A 487 -5.98 -6.07 20.29
C ASP A 487 -5.22 -5.18 21.28
N TYR A 488 -5.93 -4.50 22.21
CA TYR A 488 -5.31 -3.76 23.31
C TYR A 488 -4.56 -4.69 24.25
N GLU A 489 -5.13 -5.84 24.60
CA GLU A 489 -4.47 -6.82 25.45
C GLU A 489 -3.16 -7.33 24.85
N ASP A 490 -3.15 -7.63 23.54
CA ASP A 490 -1.95 -8.09 22.83
C ASP A 490 -0.82 -7.06 22.87
N VAL A 491 -1.14 -5.78 22.58
CA VAL A 491 -0.09 -4.74 22.60
C VAL A 491 0.43 -4.46 24.00
N MET A 492 -0.39 -4.62 25.04
CA MET A 492 0.05 -4.48 26.43
C MET A 492 0.91 -5.68 26.88
N LEU A 493 0.53 -6.90 26.46
CA LEU A 493 1.32 -8.11 26.71
C LEU A 493 2.69 -8.06 26.02
N ALA A 494 2.79 -7.45 24.83
CA ALA A 494 4.06 -7.24 24.16
C ALA A 494 5.03 -6.40 25.01
N VAL A 495 4.52 -5.33 25.62
CA VAL A 495 5.32 -4.49 26.53
C VAL A 495 5.75 -5.27 27.75
N ASP A 496 4.85 -6.06 28.36
CA ASP A 496 5.19 -6.91 29.52
C ASP A 496 6.26 -7.92 29.14
N HIS A 497 6.09 -8.60 28.01
CA HIS A 497 7.03 -9.61 27.51
C HIS A 497 8.46 -9.06 27.33
N VAL A 498 8.60 -7.88 26.71
CA VAL A 498 9.95 -7.33 26.50
C VAL A 498 10.56 -6.76 27.78
N LEU A 499 9.76 -6.27 28.72
CA LEU A 499 10.25 -5.84 30.04
C LEU A 499 10.73 -7.01 30.88
N GLU A 500 10.08 -8.15 30.78
CA GLU A 500 10.52 -9.38 31.47
C GLU A 500 11.76 -9.99 30.83
N ALA A 501 11.89 -9.91 29.51
CA ALA A 501 12.97 -10.58 28.76
C ALA A 501 14.26 -9.76 28.65
N TYR A 502 14.22 -8.43 28.81
CA TYR A 502 15.35 -7.57 28.50
C TYR A 502 15.65 -6.55 29.61
N ASP A 503 16.65 -6.81 30.44
CA ASP A 503 17.08 -5.96 31.57
C ASP A 503 17.57 -4.55 31.17
N PHE A 504 17.90 -4.32 29.91
CA PHE A 504 18.34 -3.01 29.42
C PHE A 504 17.20 -2.03 29.18
N ILE A 505 15.93 -2.43 29.27
CA ILE A 505 14.78 -1.56 29.07
C ILE A 505 14.40 -0.89 30.40
N ASP A 506 14.17 0.43 30.36
CA ASP A 506 13.73 1.21 31.51
C ASP A 506 12.19 1.29 31.55
N GLU A 507 11.58 0.50 32.42
CA GLU A 507 10.13 0.44 32.60
C GLU A 507 9.48 1.79 33.00
N THR A 508 10.27 2.76 33.48
CA THR A 508 9.79 4.10 33.86
C THR A 508 9.76 5.08 32.69
N ARG A 509 10.33 4.71 31.55
CA ARG A 509 10.45 5.54 30.34
C ARG A 509 9.85 4.85 29.11
N LEU A 510 8.54 4.60 29.16
CA LEU A 510 7.79 3.96 28.07
C LEU A 510 7.11 5.02 27.20
N GLY A 511 7.26 4.90 25.89
CA GLY A 511 6.56 5.67 24.88
C GLY A 511 5.61 4.80 24.06
N VAL A 512 4.58 5.39 23.45
CA VAL A 512 3.68 4.70 22.51
C VAL A 512 3.37 5.58 21.32
N THR A 513 3.33 5.00 20.13
CA THR A 513 2.94 5.70 18.91
C THR A 513 2.30 4.77 17.91
N GLY A 514 1.57 5.35 16.97
CA GLY A 514 0.98 4.66 15.84
C GLY A 514 0.15 5.58 14.97
N GLY A 515 -0.16 5.13 13.77
CA GLY A 515 -0.93 5.89 12.78
C GLY A 515 -2.23 5.19 12.39
N SER A 516 -3.29 5.99 12.07
CA SER A 516 -4.58 5.45 11.63
C SER A 516 -5.22 4.60 12.74
N TYR A 517 -5.47 3.31 12.50
CA TYR A 517 -5.86 2.39 13.56
C TYR A 517 -4.83 2.37 14.71
N GLY A 518 -3.51 2.36 14.42
CA GLY A 518 -2.48 2.46 15.46
C GLY A 518 -2.57 3.77 16.25
N GLY A 519 -2.99 4.87 15.61
CA GLY A 519 -3.31 6.13 16.28
C GLY A 519 -4.58 6.04 17.14
N PHE A 520 -5.61 5.36 16.67
CA PHE A 520 -6.78 5.01 17.50
C PHE A 520 -6.34 4.24 18.75
N MET A 521 -5.53 3.19 18.58
CA MET A 521 -5.04 2.38 19.70
C MET A 521 -4.15 3.20 20.65
N THR A 522 -3.30 4.08 20.14
CA THR A 522 -2.52 5.02 20.96
C THR A 522 -3.44 5.90 21.83
N ASN A 523 -4.50 6.48 21.22
CA ASN A 523 -5.49 7.28 21.95
C ASN A 523 -6.26 6.45 22.98
N TRP A 524 -6.56 5.20 22.63
CA TRP A 524 -7.23 4.24 23.52
C TRP A 524 -6.36 3.92 24.73
N ILE A 525 -5.10 3.53 24.51
CA ILE A 525 -4.14 3.17 25.56
C ILE A 525 -4.01 4.28 26.61
N VAL A 526 -3.77 5.53 26.18
CA VAL A 526 -3.57 6.65 27.13
C VAL A 526 -4.83 7.02 27.91
N GLY A 527 -6.01 6.56 27.44
CA GLY A 527 -7.28 6.67 28.16
C GLY A 527 -7.54 5.50 29.14
N GLN A 528 -6.77 4.40 29.05
CA GLN A 528 -6.96 3.20 29.87
C GLN A 528 -5.86 2.99 30.92
N THR A 529 -4.66 3.56 30.71
CA THR A 529 -3.50 3.34 31.59
C THR A 529 -2.57 4.55 31.65
N ASP A 530 -1.92 4.77 32.79
CA ASP A 530 -0.88 5.78 33.02
C ASP A 530 0.54 5.23 32.83
N ARG A 531 0.69 4.06 32.26
CA ARG A 531 1.96 3.37 32.12
C ARG A 531 2.98 4.09 31.23
N PHE A 532 2.49 4.85 30.24
CA PHE A 532 3.34 5.52 29.26
C PHE A 532 3.64 6.97 29.68
N ARG A 533 4.92 7.37 29.55
CA ARG A 533 5.42 8.71 29.85
C ARG A 533 5.22 9.69 28.71
N ALA A 534 5.09 9.20 27.49
CA ALA A 534 4.86 9.99 26.29
C ALA A 534 4.06 9.19 25.27
N ALA A 535 3.24 9.88 24.48
CA ALA A 535 2.51 9.30 23.37
C ALA A 535 2.53 10.21 22.15
N VAL A 536 2.54 9.61 20.95
CA VAL A 536 2.41 10.31 19.67
C VAL A 536 1.32 9.62 18.86
N THR A 537 0.21 10.33 18.63
CA THR A 537 -0.88 9.81 17.80
C THR A 537 -0.87 10.46 16.43
N GLN A 538 -0.94 9.67 15.36
CA GLN A 538 -0.78 10.16 14.00
C GLN A 538 -2.02 9.80 13.18
N ARG A 539 -2.61 10.78 12.42
CA ARG A 539 -3.77 10.55 11.53
C ARG A 539 -4.80 9.59 12.16
N SER A 540 -5.18 9.89 13.40
CA SER A 540 -5.87 8.94 14.27
C SER A 540 -7.40 9.10 14.28
N ILE A 541 -8.07 8.15 14.90
CA ILE A 541 -9.50 8.21 15.20
C ILE A 541 -9.66 8.45 16.71
N SER A 542 -10.50 9.41 17.09
CA SER A 542 -10.83 9.71 18.49
C SER A 542 -12.31 9.53 18.82
N ASN A 543 -13.18 9.65 17.80
CA ASN A 543 -14.64 9.67 17.97
C ASN A 543 -15.34 8.95 16.81
N TRP A 544 -15.80 7.73 17.02
CA TRP A 544 -16.50 6.92 16.02
C TRP A 544 -17.82 7.51 15.55
N ILE A 545 -18.50 8.33 16.40
CA ILE A 545 -19.76 8.99 16.04
C ILE A 545 -19.51 10.02 14.91
N SER A 546 -18.53 10.90 15.08
CA SER A 546 -18.19 11.88 14.03
C SER A 546 -17.50 11.22 12.85
N PHE A 547 -16.63 10.25 13.08
CA PHE A 547 -15.97 9.47 12.02
C PHE A 547 -16.98 8.87 11.03
N TYR A 548 -18.10 8.33 11.53
CA TYR A 548 -19.18 7.77 10.72
C TYR A 548 -19.64 8.72 9.61
N GLY A 549 -19.81 9.99 9.92
CA GLY A 549 -20.39 10.97 8.99
C GLY A 549 -19.37 11.81 8.20
N ILE A 550 -18.10 11.84 8.63
CA ILE A 550 -17.08 12.73 8.03
C ILE A 550 -15.92 12.00 7.38
N SER A 551 -15.72 10.70 7.59
CA SER A 551 -14.74 9.90 6.85
C SER A 551 -15.27 9.52 5.47
N ASP A 552 -14.38 9.38 4.49
CA ASP A 552 -14.69 8.87 3.16
C ASP A 552 -15.22 7.43 3.18
N ILE A 553 -14.88 6.67 4.23
CA ILE A 553 -15.32 5.28 4.45
C ILE A 553 -16.21 5.12 5.68
N GLY A 554 -16.48 6.19 6.42
CA GLY A 554 -17.05 6.13 7.78
C GLY A 554 -18.37 5.36 7.88
N TYR A 555 -19.30 5.57 6.95
CA TYR A 555 -20.65 5.03 6.96
C TYR A 555 -20.74 3.51 6.83
N PHE A 556 -19.75 2.86 6.18
CA PHE A 556 -19.68 1.40 6.07
C PHE A 556 -18.59 0.80 6.99
N PHE A 557 -17.41 1.43 7.07
CA PHE A 557 -16.31 0.94 7.90
C PHE A 557 -16.70 0.82 9.37
N THR A 558 -17.40 1.82 9.91
CA THR A 558 -17.85 1.81 11.30
C THR A 558 -18.83 0.66 11.56
N LYS A 559 -19.75 0.39 10.63
CA LYS A 559 -20.66 -0.77 10.71
C LYS A 559 -19.90 -2.08 10.70
N TRP A 560 -18.90 -2.21 9.82
CA TRP A 560 -18.17 -3.46 9.66
C TRP A 560 -17.19 -3.73 10.80
N GLN A 561 -16.52 -2.69 11.31
CA GLN A 561 -15.42 -2.84 12.25
C GLN A 561 -15.83 -2.61 13.71
N ILE A 562 -16.73 -1.67 13.95
CA ILE A 562 -17.21 -1.37 15.31
C ILE A 562 -18.55 -2.07 15.59
N ASP A 563 -19.17 -2.63 14.53
CA ASP A 563 -20.51 -3.24 14.59
C ASP A 563 -21.54 -2.28 15.20
N GLY A 564 -21.56 -1.04 14.67
CA GLY A 564 -22.45 0.02 15.14
C GLY A 564 -22.67 1.11 14.10
N ASP A 565 -23.76 1.85 14.28
CA ASP A 565 -24.12 3.02 13.50
C ASP A 565 -24.64 4.16 14.37
N ILE A 566 -24.87 5.33 13.76
CA ILE A 566 -25.35 6.52 14.47
C ILE A 566 -26.86 6.52 14.73
N TYR A 567 -27.62 5.53 14.24
CA TYR A 567 -29.08 5.49 14.33
C TYR A 567 -29.54 4.65 15.52
N ASP A 568 -29.05 3.41 15.61
CA ASP A 568 -29.54 2.41 16.57
C ASP A 568 -28.49 2.02 17.63
N SER A 569 -27.20 2.36 17.43
CA SER A 569 -26.08 1.89 18.27
C SER A 569 -25.06 2.96 18.62
N VAL A 570 -25.51 4.23 18.74
CA VAL A 570 -24.64 5.37 19.06
C VAL A 570 -23.85 5.19 20.36
N ASP A 571 -24.46 4.58 21.38
CA ASP A 571 -23.79 4.33 22.67
C ASP A 571 -22.60 3.39 22.49
N LYS A 572 -22.69 2.35 21.64
CA LYS A 572 -21.60 1.46 21.32
C LYS A 572 -20.45 2.21 20.62
N LEU A 573 -20.77 3.12 19.70
CA LEU A 573 -19.76 3.96 19.04
C LEU A 573 -19.06 4.87 20.05
N TRP A 574 -19.81 5.45 20.99
CA TRP A 574 -19.25 6.29 22.05
C TRP A 574 -18.37 5.48 23.01
N ASP A 575 -18.81 4.26 23.38
CA ASP A 575 -18.08 3.38 24.27
C ASP A 575 -16.72 2.94 23.69
N ARG A 576 -16.60 2.85 22.37
CA ARG A 576 -15.36 2.54 21.64
C ARG A 576 -14.58 3.80 21.23
N SER A 577 -15.08 5.01 21.52
CA SER A 577 -14.41 6.26 21.19
C SER A 577 -13.40 6.67 22.27
N PRO A 578 -12.09 6.81 21.94
CA PRO A 578 -11.08 7.29 22.89
C PRO A 578 -11.47 8.62 23.57
N LEU A 579 -12.16 9.50 22.86
CA LEU A 579 -12.62 10.80 23.36
C LEU A 579 -13.51 10.68 24.61
N LYS A 580 -14.23 9.58 24.79
CA LYS A 580 -15.01 9.29 26.01
C LYS A 580 -14.13 9.27 27.26
N TYR A 581 -12.90 8.80 27.11
CA TYR A 581 -11.97 8.52 28.22
C TYR A 581 -10.94 9.63 28.44
N VAL A 582 -11.04 10.74 27.73
CA VAL A 582 -10.07 11.84 27.73
C VAL A 582 -9.79 12.42 29.12
N LYS A 583 -10.76 12.36 30.07
CA LYS A 583 -10.57 12.78 31.45
C LYS A 583 -9.51 11.98 32.19
N GLN A 584 -9.33 10.73 31.83
CA GLN A 584 -8.38 9.78 32.43
C GLN A 584 -6.96 9.95 31.88
N VAL A 585 -6.80 10.59 30.73
CA VAL A 585 -5.50 10.79 30.08
C VAL A 585 -4.59 11.66 30.94
N ASN A 586 -3.45 11.12 31.39
CA ASN A 586 -2.39 11.83 32.08
C ASN A 586 -1.08 11.86 31.26
N THR A 587 -0.92 10.95 30.34
CA THR A 587 0.23 10.87 29.44
C THR A 587 0.28 12.10 28.53
N PRO A 588 1.42 12.84 28.45
CA PRO A 588 1.63 13.87 27.44
C PRO A 588 1.44 13.33 26.02
N LEU A 589 0.61 14.01 25.20
CA LEU A 589 0.19 13.52 23.88
C LEU A 589 0.51 14.52 22.77
N LEU A 590 1.36 14.11 21.82
CA LEU A 590 1.54 14.81 20.55
C LEU A 590 0.54 14.26 19.53
N ILE A 591 -0.19 15.17 18.87
CA ILE A 591 -1.17 14.84 17.82
C ILE A 591 -0.62 15.36 16.49
N LEU A 592 -0.35 14.45 15.56
CA LEU A 592 0.10 14.76 14.19
C LEU A 592 -1.03 14.45 13.21
N HIS A 593 -1.51 15.46 12.46
CA HIS A 593 -2.64 15.27 11.56
C HIS A 593 -2.49 16.06 10.26
N SER A 594 -2.91 15.47 9.16
CA SER A 594 -2.93 16.09 7.83
C SER A 594 -4.23 16.83 7.59
N ASP A 595 -4.20 18.02 6.97
CA ASP A 595 -5.40 18.85 6.78
C ASP A 595 -6.37 18.26 5.75
N GLU A 596 -5.86 17.52 4.74
CA GLU A 596 -6.65 16.87 3.70
C GLU A 596 -6.73 15.34 3.89
N ASP A 597 -6.62 14.90 5.15
CA ASP A 597 -6.90 13.52 5.52
C ASP A 597 -8.42 13.29 5.52
N TYR A 598 -8.91 12.65 4.49
CA TYR A 598 -10.33 12.30 4.38
C TYR A 598 -10.64 10.90 4.91
N ARG A 599 -9.62 10.06 5.15
CA ARG A 599 -9.74 8.73 5.73
C ARG A 599 -10.00 8.79 7.24
N CYS A 600 -9.08 9.43 7.97
CA CYS A 600 -9.26 9.80 9.37
C CYS A 600 -9.29 11.33 9.44
N PRO A 601 -10.45 11.97 9.25
CA PRO A 601 -10.51 13.41 9.03
C PRO A 601 -9.86 14.21 10.16
N VAL A 602 -9.30 15.38 9.82
CA VAL A 602 -8.55 16.25 10.75
C VAL A 602 -9.34 16.60 12.00
N ASP A 603 -10.67 16.63 11.92
CA ASP A 603 -11.58 16.82 13.06
C ASP A 603 -11.35 15.81 14.18
N GLN A 604 -10.87 14.61 13.88
CA GLN A 604 -10.57 13.60 14.88
C GLN A 604 -9.43 14.06 15.81
N GLY A 605 -8.38 14.65 15.23
CA GLY A 605 -7.28 15.24 15.97
C GLY A 605 -7.68 16.53 16.70
N GLU A 606 -8.49 17.37 16.07
CA GLU A 606 -8.95 18.65 16.65
C GLU A 606 -9.86 18.42 17.86
N GLN A 607 -10.83 17.50 17.79
CA GLN A 607 -11.70 17.14 18.91
C GLN A 607 -10.89 16.66 20.11
N LEU A 608 -9.91 15.78 19.88
CA LEU A 608 -9.04 15.26 20.92
C LEU A 608 -8.19 16.37 21.55
N PHE A 609 -7.57 17.23 20.72
CA PHE A 609 -6.77 18.35 21.16
C PHE A 609 -7.55 19.32 22.04
N VAL A 610 -8.75 19.74 21.59
CA VAL A 610 -9.60 20.68 22.33
C VAL A 610 -9.99 20.10 23.68
N ALA A 611 -10.45 18.84 23.71
CA ALA A 611 -10.86 18.18 24.94
C ALA A 611 -9.71 18.05 25.96
N LEU A 612 -8.50 17.68 25.49
CA LEU A 612 -7.32 17.60 26.35
C LEU A 612 -6.89 18.98 26.86
N LYS A 613 -6.89 20.02 26.01
CA LYS A 613 -6.52 21.39 26.42
C LYS A 613 -7.49 21.99 27.39
N GLU A 614 -8.80 21.82 27.22
CA GLU A 614 -9.82 22.26 28.15
C GLU A 614 -9.62 21.67 29.56
N LEU A 615 -9.16 20.40 29.60
CA LEU A 615 -8.84 19.70 30.85
C LEU A 615 -7.44 20.05 31.41
N GLY A 616 -6.71 20.97 30.78
CA GLY A 616 -5.36 21.36 31.21
C GLY A 616 -4.28 20.28 31.00
N LYS A 617 -4.52 19.30 30.15
CA LYS A 617 -3.59 18.23 29.87
C LYS A 617 -2.43 18.70 28.99
N ASP A 618 -1.26 18.06 29.12
CA ASP A 618 -0.09 18.33 28.28
C ASP A 618 -0.26 17.70 26.89
N THR A 619 -0.60 18.52 25.90
CA THR A 619 -0.80 18.09 24.52
C THR A 619 -0.40 19.17 23.52
N ARG A 620 0.01 18.75 22.33
CA ARG A 620 0.34 19.59 21.18
C ARG A 620 -0.31 19.01 19.93
N LEU A 621 -0.91 19.87 19.11
CA LEU A 621 -1.41 19.52 17.78
C LEU A 621 -0.48 20.13 16.72
N VAL A 622 -0.03 19.31 15.77
CA VAL A 622 0.71 19.72 14.58
C VAL A 622 -0.12 19.33 13.36
N LYS A 623 -0.41 20.30 12.51
CA LYS A 623 -1.18 20.11 11.28
C LYS A 623 -0.29 20.25 10.07
N PHE A 624 -0.43 19.31 9.11
CA PHE A 624 0.32 19.30 7.86
C PHE A 624 -0.61 19.77 6.72
N PRO A 625 -0.38 20.98 6.17
CA PRO A 625 -1.25 21.54 5.14
C PRO A 625 -1.14 20.74 3.83
N LYS A 626 -2.28 20.56 3.15
CA LYS A 626 -2.38 19.86 1.86
C LYS A 626 -1.89 18.40 1.86
N ALA A 627 -1.73 17.81 3.02
CA ALA A 627 -1.33 16.42 3.16
C ALA A 627 -2.56 15.52 3.35
N SER A 628 -2.54 14.33 2.76
CA SER A 628 -3.56 13.31 2.90
C SER A 628 -3.22 12.31 4.03
N HIS A 629 -4.00 11.26 4.16
CA HIS A 629 -3.75 10.15 5.09
C HIS A 629 -2.40 9.47 4.86
N ASP A 630 -1.88 9.51 3.64
CA ASP A 630 -0.65 8.84 3.24
C ASP A 630 0.64 9.65 3.47
N LEU A 631 0.59 10.75 4.20
CA LEU A 631 1.73 11.61 4.48
C LEU A 631 3.00 10.84 4.86
N SER A 632 2.91 9.86 5.77
CA SER A 632 4.08 9.11 6.26
C SER A 632 4.71 8.16 5.22
N ARG A 633 3.96 7.78 4.18
CA ARG A 633 4.35 6.79 3.16
C ARG A 633 4.82 7.45 1.86
N SER A 634 3.95 8.25 1.26
CA SER A 634 4.14 8.85 -0.07
C SER A 634 3.91 10.36 -0.12
N GLY A 635 3.69 11.00 1.04
CA GLY A 635 3.47 12.43 1.12
C GLY A 635 4.68 13.27 0.73
N HIS A 636 4.51 14.59 0.73
CA HIS A 636 5.56 15.57 0.42
C HIS A 636 6.83 15.32 1.26
N PRO A 637 8.03 15.14 0.65
CA PRO A 637 9.25 14.72 1.35
C PRO A 637 9.60 15.60 2.55
N GLY A 638 9.55 16.93 2.38
CA GLY A 638 9.82 17.88 3.46
C GLY A 638 8.85 17.74 4.64
N GLN A 639 7.58 17.45 4.39
CA GLN A 639 6.61 17.20 5.46
C GLN A 639 6.82 15.85 6.14
N ARG A 640 7.24 14.83 5.42
CA ARG A 640 7.64 13.53 6.01
C ARG A 640 8.81 13.71 6.97
N ILE A 641 9.84 14.47 6.58
CA ILE A 641 10.97 14.80 7.45
C ILE A 641 10.50 15.58 8.68
N GLN A 642 9.67 16.63 8.50
CA GLN A 642 9.14 17.39 9.61
C GLN A 642 8.33 16.53 10.59
N ARG A 643 7.50 15.61 10.08
CA ARG A 643 6.75 14.65 10.91
C ARG A 643 7.70 13.82 11.78
N LEU A 644 8.74 13.24 11.19
CA LEU A 644 9.76 12.46 11.92
C LEU A 644 10.48 13.32 12.97
N THR A 645 10.81 14.57 12.63
CA THR A 645 11.45 15.52 13.55
C THR A 645 10.55 15.83 14.76
N PHE A 646 9.23 16.04 14.55
CA PHE A 646 8.28 16.27 15.67
C PHE A 646 8.17 15.05 16.59
N ILE A 647 8.18 13.83 16.05
CA ILE A 647 8.19 12.57 16.81
C ILE A 647 9.46 12.48 17.66
N GLN A 648 10.61 12.67 17.03
CA GLN A 648 11.93 12.64 17.65
C GLN A 648 12.05 13.65 18.79
N GLU A 649 11.67 14.93 18.56
CA GLU A 649 11.72 16.00 19.55
C GLU A 649 10.80 15.73 20.73
N TRP A 650 9.58 15.21 20.48
CA TRP A 650 8.61 14.91 21.53
C TRP A 650 9.09 13.81 22.46
N PHE A 651 9.54 12.69 21.90
CA PHE A 651 10.07 11.61 22.72
C PHE A 651 11.35 12.02 23.45
N ARG A 652 12.24 12.77 22.83
CA ARG A 652 13.43 13.32 23.50
C ARG A 652 13.06 14.23 24.68
N GLU A 653 12.05 15.10 24.53
CA GLU A 653 11.58 16.00 25.60
C GLU A 653 10.94 15.21 26.76
N LYS A 654 10.19 14.17 26.49
CA LYS A 654 9.34 13.51 27.49
C LYS A 654 9.93 12.22 28.09
N LEU A 655 10.86 11.55 27.40
CA LEU A 655 11.50 10.29 27.83
C LEU A 655 12.96 10.49 28.29
N SER A 656 13.46 11.74 28.33
CA SER A 656 14.82 12.05 28.81
C SER A 656 14.98 11.81 30.32
#